data_7244f39823123b3511a47f67b80f97d5
#
_entry.id   7244f39823123b3511a47f67b80f97d5
#
_cell.length_a   1.000
_cell.length_b   1.000
_cell.length_c   1.000
_cell.angle_alpha   90.00
_cell.angle_beta   90.00
_cell.angle_gamma   90.00
#
_symmetry.space_group_name_H-M   'P 1'
#
loop_
_entity.id
_entity.type
_entity.pdbx_description
1 polymer ?
#
loop_
_entity_poly.entity_id
_entity_poly.type
_entity_poly.pdbx_seq_one_letter_code
_entity_poly.pdbx_strand_id
1 'polypeptide(L)'
;MSNSIAELGWRTFNFYRLVPFPDKLLSAAAGGNASVLQGIEISEWTTGEDFVLFGEQRGAIFCMTKDLEIRFFKAFQQQLIHFAYSQGLLIAIGVDEVIAPSSSASNLPSQDTTLLKVWSLNQWNDAISPPCKFSGQLNFGRKIDASLANFVAISEKLNVIVIGLSNSSLFYHLLLADPRQDRFISPKWVQLRESTNPAKDGQLAGVVIGKVRNFTLVSCITDKTVHSYILNSEGNLLKTIVHDAKGCERKCWHYSKTTNQLIVASREMVYFYDINDCLEMGGENGRCHALGRGSDKVQLLEKDGQIALVTEQETQIQSDNNKMNVLYLFDIESRYISFFCSMPSPCHIFTLGGEIYLRNSEGMLSKLVEESVENKLEILLKKNLFDLAISIARRGKSEELLKSIFMKYGDYLYKKGDFDNSIKQYTNTFGYVEPSNVIKKFLGGARISQLCQYLEALHANNLATGHHTTLLISAYVKLHNVGKLEEWLKDGAAQFGPDFDVDSAIKLLRSAELFHLASKLAAKSDRPFTFLDILCQDTREWGKAVKFISERPPSVSCELLETYGPILLEHVEEQTLALIGRLIYSEGVNLKNLTKILTNKPKRMEELFSELNLAGELKDPQVRSLLLEQRLKTLQESATSPSKAQFAELVSLVDSASPHHSLLLAYQYNCSPLVIHILRLLNRTEELFRYLLTEGDVVAAIELCEGKSLEDMWVELISFGTKSKSATKKEDLFALLRKISESDSLNPLIVLEILSRDESLQVGDIREFIIGWLERQNESLKENEHRIAEQERQLQKMSKEIADLENNVQVYQVAKCTVCNNHLQVPAIHFLCRHSYHANCFESYSGNRPDECPACAVNERKGGQSEGSGSEQSQTQPMNYQQFRKTLAGSTDIMAFISDCLTNGQFGVGQKGPEGPREGTPFNPSNENGTK
;
A
#
# COMPACT_ATOMS: atom_id res chain seq x y z
N MET A 1 33.78 -21.80 -40.81
CA MET A 1 32.90 -22.08 -39.65
C MET A 1 31.63 -21.25 -39.58
N SER A 2 31.60 -19.99 -40.01
CA SER A 2 30.37 -19.16 -40.02
C SER A 2 29.30 -19.59 -41.04
N ASN A 3 29.66 -20.27 -42.13
CA ASN A 3 28.68 -20.64 -43.17
C ASN A 3 27.84 -21.89 -42.84
N SER A 4 28.38 -22.81 -42.05
CA SER A 4 27.60 -24.05 -41.68
C SER A 4 26.49 -23.79 -40.63
N ILE A 5 26.66 -22.72 -39.85
CA ILE A 5 25.67 -22.33 -38.82
C ILE A 5 24.47 -21.55 -39.46
N ALA A 6 24.72 -20.84 -40.53
CA ALA A 6 23.70 -20.11 -41.28
C ALA A 6 22.73 -21.06 -42.02
N GLU A 7 23.16 -22.27 -42.38
CA GLU A 7 22.32 -23.29 -43.03
C GLU A 7 21.24 -23.89 -42.10
N LEU A 8 21.43 -23.83 -40.78
CA LEU A 8 20.44 -24.31 -39.79
C LEU A 8 19.23 -23.39 -39.61
N GLY A 9 19.25 -22.16 -40.14
CA GLY A 9 18.14 -21.21 -40.00
C GLY A 9 17.84 -20.75 -38.57
N TRP A 10 18.67 -21.15 -37.61
CA TRP A 10 18.53 -20.80 -36.18
C TRP A 10 19.52 -19.68 -35.82
N ARG A 11 19.03 -18.73 -34.99
CA ARG A 11 19.88 -17.67 -34.47
C ARG A 11 20.80 -18.21 -33.38
N THR A 12 22.06 -17.80 -33.40
CA THR A 12 23.06 -18.23 -32.42
C THR A 12 23.39 -17.12 -31.44
N PHE A 13 23.48 -17.51 -30.18
CA PHE A 13 23.86 -16.64 -29.06
C PHE A 13 24.92 -17.37 -28.20
N ASN A 14 25.62 -16.62 -27.37
CA ASN A 14 26.52 -17.15 -26.35
C ASN A 14 25.94 -16.81 -24.97
N PHE A 15 24.93 -17.60 -24.56
CA PHE A 15 24.28 -17.47 -23.25
C PHE A 15 24.92 -18.35 -22.18
N TYR A 16 25.94 -19.07 -22.55
CA TYR A 16 26.72 -19.92 -21.65
C TYR A 16 28.20 -19.66 -21.87
N ARG A 17 28.99 -19.92 -20.85
CA ARG A 17 30.43 -19.83 -20.85
C ARG A 17 31.01 -21.16 -20.36
N LEU A 18 31.98 -21.67 -21.08
CA LEU A 18 32.73 -22.83 -20.68
C LEU A 18 33.83 -22.42 -19.71
N VAL A 19 33.75 -22.92 -18.48
CA VAL A 19 34.74 -22.66 -17.43
C VAL A 19 35.52 -23.93 -17.17
N PRO A 20 36.81 -23.99 -17.53
CA PRO A 20 37.64 -25.15 -17.22
C PRO A 20 37.88 -25.19 -15.70
N PHE A 21 37.86 -26.40 -15.16
CA PHE A 21 38.26 -26.62 -13.77
C PHE A 21 39.77 -26.51 -13.65
N PRO A 22 40.32 -25.74 -12.72
CA PRO A 22 41.73 -25.69 -12.49
C PRO A 22 42.22 -27.03 -11.90
N ASP A 23 43.33 -27.55 -12.45
CA ASP A 23 43.95 -28.83 -12.09
C ASP A 23 44.21 -28.99 -10.57
N LYS A 24 44.38 -27.84 -9.86
CA LYS A 24 44.63 -27.82 -8.42
C LYS A 24 43.46 -28.30 -7.58
N LEU A 25 42.19 -28.13 -8.04
CA LEU A 25 41.02 -28.59 -7.31
C LEU A 25 40.83 -30.12 -7.46
N LEU A 26 41.11 -30.62 -8.63
CA LEU A 26 41.11 -32.06 -8.88
C LEU A 26 42.22 -32.79 -8.13
N SER A 27 43.37 -32.14 -7.93
CA SER A 27 44.49 -32.71 -7.21
C SER A 27 44.32 -32.70 -5.67
N ALA A 28 43.65 -31.73 -5.12
CA ALA A 28 43.41 -31.62 -3.66
C ALA A 28 42.37 -32.63 -3.19
N ALA A 29 41.32 -32.88 -3.98
CA ALA A 29 40.26 -33.85 -3.63
C ALA A 29 40.72 -35.33 -3.78
N ALA A 30 41.72 -35.61 -4.62
CA ALA A 30 42.18 -36.96 -4.92
C ALA A 30 43.47 -37.42 -4.20
N GLY A 31 43.80 -36.80 -3.08
CA GLY A 31 44.97 -37.20 -2.27
C GLY A 31 46.31 -37.17 -3.01
N GLY A 32 46.50 -36.25 -3.95
CA GLY A 32 47.72 -36.02 -4.71
C GLY A 32 47.81 -36.66 -6.08
N ASN A 33 46.79 -37.39 -6.54
CA ASN A 33 46.76 -37.96 -7.90
C ASN A 33 45.89 -37.12 -8.85
N ALA A 34 46.44 -36.08 -9.37
CA ALA A 34 45.79 -35.02 -10.15
C ALA A 34 45.16 -35.49 -11.51
N SER A 35 45.31 -36.75 -11.89
CA SER A 35 44.97 -37.21 -13.22
C SER A 35 44.11 -38.50 -13.27
N VAL A 36 43.33 -38.76 -12.24
CA VAL A 36 42.50 -39.98 -12.18
C VAL A 36 41.55 -40.11 -13.37
N LEU A 37 41.05 -39.01 -13.92
CA LEU A 37 40.23 -39.05 -15.13
C LEU A 37 41.01 -38.87 -16.44
N GLN A 38 42.32 -38.51 -16.37
CA GLN A 38 43.19 -38.50 -17.53
C GLN A 38 43.64 -39.93 -17.87
N GLY A 39 43.41 -40.39 -19.12
CA GLY A 39 43.80 -41.73 -19.59
C GLY A 39 42.78 -42.82 -19.32
N ILE A 40 41.61 -42.50 -18.70
CA ILE A 40 40.52 -43.48 -18.57
C ILE A 40 39.65 -43.44 -19.81
N GLU A 41 39.47 -44.58 -20.45
CA GLU A 41 38.51 -44.75 -21.54
C GLU A 41 37.11 -44.98 -20.98
N ILE A 42 36.32 -43.89 -20.86
CA ILE A 42 34.94 -43.97 -20.41
C ILE A 42 34.06 -44.65 -21.49
N SER A 43 33.54 -45.81 -21.16
CA SER A 43 32.61 -46.55 -22.06
C SER A 43 31.17 -46.07 -21.85
N GLU A 44 30.77 -45.94 -20.61
CA GLU A 44 29.40 -45.58 -20.21
C GLU A 44 29.37 -44.69 -18.99
N TRP A 45 28.28 -43.95 -18.78
CA TRP A 45 28.01 -43.21 -17.56
C TRP A 45 26.54 -43.17 -17.24
N THR A 46 26.23 -43.01 -15.97
CA THR A 46 24.86 -42.73 -15.46
C THR A 46 24.91 -41.67 -14.37
N THR A 47 23.90 -40.83 -14.29
CA THR A 47 23.81 -39.75 -13.34
C THR A 47 22.89 -40.11 -12.18
N GLY A 48 23.35 -39.88 -10.94
CA GLY A 48 22.51 -39.80 -9.74
C GLY A 48 22.05 -38.36 -9.49
N GLU A 49 21.46 -38.09 -8.31
CA GLU A 49 21.05 -36.75 -7.94
C GLU A 49 22.26 -35.83 -7.69
N ASP A 50 23.25 -36.30 -6.91
CA ASP A 50 24.44 -35.52 -6.53
C ASP A 50 25.77 -36.14 -6.96
N PHE A 51 25.73 -37.13 -7.84
CA PHE A 51 26.95 -37.77 -8.34
C PHE A 51 26.76 -38.31 -9.76
N VAL A 52 27.85 -38.57 -10.43
CA VAL A 52 27.91 -39.29 -11.72
C VAL A 52 28.78 -40.52 -11.59
N LEU A 53 28.36 -41.62 -12.18
CA LEU A 53 29.12 -42.85 -12.27
C LEU A 53 29.68 -43.00 -13.68
N PHE A 54 30.97 -43.26 -13.79
CA PHE A 54 31.66 -43.57 -15.04
C PHE A 54 32.14 -45.01 -15.04
N GLY A 55 31.87 -45.71 -16.12
CA GLY A 55 32.38 -47.05 -16.32
C GLY A 55 33.59 -47.05 -17.27
N GLU A 56 34.65 -47.70 -16.85
CA GLU A 56 35.82 -47.96 -17.67
C GLU A 56 35.65 -49.35 -18.34
N GLN A 57 36.02 -49.47 -19.61
CA GLN A 57 35.93 -50.74 -20.31
C GLN A 57 36.64 -51.89 -19.60
N ARG A 58 37.74 -51.58 -18.86
CA ARG A 58 38.55 -52.58 -18.11
C ARG A 58 37.90 -53.05 -16.79
N GLY A 59 36.64 -52.69 -16.55
CA GLY A 59 35.84 -53.23 -15.42
C GLY A 59 35.81 -52.36 -14.16
N ALA A 60 36.38 -51.17 -14.17
CA ALA A 60 36.30 -50.22 -13.04
C ALA A 60 35.09 -49.29 -13.17
N ILE A 61 34.50 -48.93 -12.03
CA ILE A 61 33.45 -47.91 -11.94
C ILE A 61 33.95 -46.81 -11.02
N PHE A 62 33.92 -45.59 -11.54
CA PHE A 62 34.28 -44.35 -10.85
C PHE A 62 33.02 -43.59 -10.46
N CYS A 63 32.98 -43.04 -9.26
CA CYS A 63 31.93 -42.14 -8.78
C CYS A 63 32.55 -40.78 -8.56
N MET A 64 32.01 -39.77 -9.21
CA MET A 64 32.37 -38.38 -8.97
C MET A 64 31.18 -37.68 -8.31
N THR A 65 31.39 -37.16 -7.12
CA THR A 65 30.38 -36.42 -6.36
C THR A 65 30.30 -34.94 -6.83
N LYS A 66 29.30 -34.22 -6.38
CA LYS A 66 29.11 -32.79 -6.65
C LYS A 66 30.30 -31.94 -6.17
N ASP A 67 30.96 -32.39 -5.11
CA ASP A 67 32.19 -31.75 -4.56
C ASP A 67 33.46 -32.15 -5.34
N LEU A 68 33.28 -32.87 -6.47
CA LEU A 68 34.36 -33.35 -7.33
C LEU A 68 35.27 -34.39 -6.68
N GLU A 69 34.81 -35.00 -5.58
CA GLU A 69 35.51 -36.16 -5.00
C GLU A 69 35.33 -37.38 -5.91
N ILE A 70 36.42 -38.08 -6.23
CA ILE A 70 36.42 -39.23 -7.10
C ILE A 70 36.73 -40.48 -6.25
N ARG A 71 35.81 -41.43 -6.29
CA ARG A 71 35.94 -42.76 -5.69
C ARG A 71 35.81 -43.82 -6.79
N PHE A 72 36.51 -44.93 -6.65
CA PHE A 72 36.38 -46.01 -7.62
C PHE A 72 36.42 -47.37 -6.95
N PHE A 73 35.85 -48.36 -7.62
CA PHE A 73 36.00 -49.77 -7.29
C PHE A 73 36.03 -50.62 -8.54
N LYS A 74 36.65 -51.77 -8.46
CA LYS A 74 36.70 -52.71 -9.57
C LYS A 74 35.47 -53.61 -9.54
N ALA A 75 34.52 -53.41 -10.45
CA ALA A 75 33.27 -54.13 -10.55
C ALA A 75 33.44 -55.49 -11.24
N PHE A 76 34.26 -55.56 -12.29
CA PHE A 76 34.56 -56.77 -13.08
C PHE A 76 36.09 -56.85 -13.29
N GLN A 77 36.58 -58.10 -13.41
CA GLN A 77 38.00 -58.29 -13.57
C GLN A 77 38.46 -58.08 -15.01
N GLN A 78 37.62 -58.44 -15.98
CA GLN A 78 37.96 -58.35 -17.41
C GLN A 78 37.30 -57.11 -18.05
N GLN A 79 35.96 -57.12 -18.20
CA GLN A 79 35.27 -56.07 -18.97
C GLN A 79 33.94 -55.72 -18.34
N LEU A 80 33.68 -54.39 -18.27
CA LEU A 80 32.36 -53.83 -18.02
C LEU A 80 31.66 -53.56 -19.34
N ILE A 81 30.44 -54.07 -19.48
CA ILE A 81 29.63 -53.90 -20.71
C ILE A 81 28.69 -52.70 -20.56
N HIS A 82 27.85 -52.69 -19.52
CA HIS A 82 26.88 -51.65 -19.26
C HIS A 82 26.44 -51.66 -17.79
N PHE A 83 26.02 -50.55 -17.29
CA PHE A 83 25.47 -50.44 -15.94
C PHE A 83 24.34 -49.44 -15.87
N ALA A 84 23.47 -49.57 -14.88
CA ALA A 84 22.37 -48.66 -14.59
C ALA A 84 22.28 -48.43 -13.07
N TYR A 85 21.91 -47.21 -12.70
CA TYR A 85 21.74 -46.79 -11.31
C TYR A 85 20.29 -46.32 -11.07
N SER A 86 19.73 -46.68 -9.94
CA SER A 86 18.49 -46.15 -9.44
C SER A 86 18.40 -46.29 -7.93
N GLN A 87 18.06 -45.21 -7.23
CA GLN A 87 17.77 -45.14 -5.77
C GLN A 87 18.73 -45.95 -4.87
N GLY A 88 20.02 -45.79 -5.07
CA GLY A 88 21.07 -46.42 -4.25
C GLY A 88 21.47 -47.84 -4.70
N LEU A 89 20.85 -48.39 -5.70
CA LEU A 89 21.25 -49.66 -6.32
C LEU A 89 21.94 -49.42 -7.65
N LEU A 90 23.10 -50.04 -7.80
CA LEU A 90 23.86 -50.15 -9.03
C LEU A 90 23.79 -51.56 -9.58
N ILE A 91 23.32 -51.70 -10.80
CA ILE A 91 23.27 -52.97 -11.51
C ILE A 91 24.20 -52.87 -12.70
N ALA A 92 25.05 -53.85 -12.88
CA ALA A 92 25.94 -53.88 -14.02
C ALA A 92 26.08 -55.28 -14.64
N ILE A 93 26.38 -55.29 -15.93
CA ILE A 93 26.69 -56.49 -16.73
C ILE A 93 28.14 -56.38 -17.15
N GLY A 94 28.87 -57.44 -17.04
CA GLY A 94 30.25 -57.54 -17.47
C GLY A 94 30.75 -58.93 -17.58
N VAL A 95 31.99 -59.12 -17.94
CA VAL A 95 32.65 -60.37 -18.16
C VAL A 95 33.71 -60.63 -17.09
N ASP A 96 33.63 -61.82 -16.44
CA ASP A 96 34.63 -62.30 -15.51
C ASP A 96 35.01 -63.71 -15.81
N GLU A 97 36.19 -64.13 -15.43
CA GLU A 97 36.61 -65.53 -15.43
C GLU A 97 35.95 -66.27 -14.25
N VAL A 98 35.14 -67.23 -14.54
CA VAL A 98 34.64 -68.15 -13.51
C VAL A 98 35.62 -69.25 -13.33
N ILE A 99 36.38 -69.26 -12.26
CA ILE A 99 37.19 -70.41 -11.84
C ILE A 99 36.21 -71.50 -11.43
N ALA A 100 36.09 -72.53 -12.22
CA ALA A 100 35.29 -73.72 -11.87
C ALA A 100 35.76 -74.28 -10.54
N PRO A 101 34.86 -74.65 -9.58
CA PRO A 101 35.29 -75.24 -8.34
C PRO A 101 35.98 -76.55 -8.67
N SER A 102 37.21 -76.71 -8.22
CA SER A 102 38.12 -77.80 -8.40
C SER A 102 37.53 -79.10 -7.90
N SER A 103 36.81 -79.80 -8.77
CA SER A 103 36.54 -81.21 -8.59
C SER A 103 36.60 -81.89 -9.99
N SER A 104 37.72 -82.58 -10.22
CA SER A 104 38.12 -83.33 -11.38
C SER A 104 39.01 -82.64 -12.44
N ALA A 105 40.18 -83.24 -12.59
CA ALA A 105 41.19 -82.91 -13.59
C ALA A 105 40.63 -82.93 -15.01
N SER A 106 40.46 -81.79 -15.60
CA SER A 106 40.43 -81.63 -17.04
C SER A 106 40.84 -80.16 -17.31
N ASN A 107 41.92 -80.00 -18.09
CA ASN A 107 42.38 -78.68 -18.62
C ASN A 107 41.30 -78.13 -19.59
N LEU A 108 40.21 -77.68 -19.09
CA LEU A 108 39.29 -76.80 -19.84
C LEU A 108 39.73 -75.34 -19.67
N PRO A 109 39.87 -74.62 -20.78
CA PRO A 109 40.19 -73.18 -20.72
C PRO A 109 39.11 -72.47 -19.87
N SER A 110 39.55 -71.56 -19.07
CA SER A 110 38.68 -70.58 -18.35
C SER A 110 37.72 -70.00 -19.36
N GLN A 111 36.42 -70.25 -19.18
CA GLN A 111 35.42 -69.79 -20.10
C GLN A 111 34.94 -68.40 -19.60
N ASP A 112 35.15 -67.34 -20.40
CA ASP A 112 34.65 -65.99 -20.13
C ASP A 112 33.12 -66.10 -20.02
N THR A 113 32.59 -65.69 -18.87
CA THR A 113 31.15 -65.74 -18.59
C THR A 113 30.58 -64.39 -18.32
N THR A 114 29.44 -64.07 -18.93
CA THR A 114 28.72 -62.79 -18.69
C THR A 114 27.96 -62.89 -17.37
N LEU A 115 28.31 -61.98 -16.45
CA LEU A 115 27.73 -61.94 -15.12
C LEU A 115 26.87 -60.64 -14.96
N LEU A 116 25.79 -60.77 -14.17
CA LEU A 116 25.04 -59.68 -13.62
C LEU A 116 25.46 -59.51 -12.16
N LYS A 117 25.88 -58.30 -11.80
CA LYS A 117 26.23 -57.95 -10.42
C LYS A 117 25.37 -56.76 -9.95
N VAL A 118 25.04 -56.78 -8.68
CA VAL A 118 24.22 -55.74 -8.01
C VAL A 118 24.92 -55.25 -6.76
N TRP A 119 25.13 -53.93 -6.67
CA TRP A 119 25.73 -53.31 -5.49
C TRP A 119 24.76 -52.31 -4.83
N SER A 120 24.96 -52.14 -3.52
CA SER A 120 24.31 -51.05 -2.77
C SER A 120 25.29 -49.90 -2.56
N LEU A 121 25.00 -48.76 -3.16
CA LEU A 121 25.87 -47.56 -3.05
C LEU A 121 25.61 -46.78 -1.78
N ASN A 122 24.50 -46.99 -1.08
CA ASN A 122 24.16 -46.27 0.18
C ASN A 122 25.16 -46.56 1.31
N GLN A 123 25.95 -47.63 1.21
CA GLN A 123 26.95 -48.03 2.22
C GLN A 123 28.38 -47.82 1.72
N TRP A 124 28.56 -47.08 0.64
CA TRP A 124 29.87 -46.82 0.07
C TRP A 124 30.58 -45.68 0.78
N ASN A 125 31.67 -45.99 1.52
CA ASN A 125 32.53 -45.02 2.21
C ASN A 125 33.95 -45.11 1.68
N ASP A 126 34.79 -44.11 1.98
CA ASP A 126 36.18 -44.02 1.50
C ASP A 126 37.06 -45.22 1.88
N ALA A 127 36.71 -45.94 2.94
CA ALA A 127 37.42 -47.11 3.46
C ALA A 127 36.88 -48.44 2.96
N ILE A 128 35.70 -48.52 2.38
CA ILE A 128 35.00 -49.78 2.07
C ILE A 128 34.33 -49.66 0.72
N SER A 129 34.70 -50.58 -0.24
CA SER A 129 34.03 -50.73 -1.49
C SER A 129 32.54 -51.07 -1.31
N PRO A 130 31.64 -50.65 -2.24
CA PRO A 130 30.22 -50.93 -2.09
C PRO A 130 29.95 -52.45 -2.00
N PRO A 131 29.10 -52.91 -1.06
CA PRO A 131 28.81 -54.31 -0.89
C PRO A 131 28.08 -54.87 -2.14
N CYS A 132 28.59 -55.93 -2.68
CA CYS A 132 27.94 -56.67 -3.74
C CYS A 132 26.81 -57.55 -3.15
N LYS A 133 25.56 -57.21 -3.44
CA LYS A 133 24.39 -57.97 -2.96
C LYS A 133 24.11 -59.24 -3.80
N PHE A 134 24.47 -59.23 -5.04
CA PHE A 134 24.24 -60.31 -5.95
C PHE A 134 25.32 -60.39 -7.02
N SER A 135 25.79 -61.59 -7.31
CA SER A 135 26.63 -61.90 -8.47
C SER A 135 26.18 -63.23 -9.03
N GLY A 136 25.74 -63.22 -10.27
CA GLY A 136 25.22 -64.40 -10.88
C GLY A 136 25.37 -64.39 -12.41
N GLN A 137 25.50 -65.62 -13.00
CA GLN A 137 25.59 -65.79 -14.44
C GLN A 137 24.24 -65.47 -15.09
N LEU A 138 24.28 -64.76 -16.21
CA LEU A 138 23.10 -64.50 -17.00
C LEU A 138 22.67 -65.83 -17.78
N ASN A 139 21.42 -66.22 -17.61
CA ASN A 139 20.84 -67.34 -18.28
C ASN A 139 19.44 -66.96 -18.77
N PHE A 140 19.29 -66.85 -20.08
CA PHE A 140 18.02 -66.58 -20.76
C PHE A 140 17.34 -67.83 -21.34
N GLY A 141 17.91 -69.05 -21.11
CA GLY A 141 17.43 -70.30 -21.63
C GLY A 141 18.36 -70.91 -22.68
N ARG A 142 18.11 -72.21 -23.04
CA ARG A 142 19.04 -73.08 -23.86
C ARG A 142 19.37 -72.56 -25.27
N LYS A 143 18.69 -71.55 -25.80
CA LYS A 143 18.84 -71.11 -27.20
C LYS A 143 19.39 -69.69 -27.34
N ILE A 144 19.67 -68.99 -26.24
CA ILE A 144 20.03 -67.58 -26.27
C ILE A 144 21.41 -67.41 -25.63
N ASP A 145 22.30 -66.81 -26.35
CA ASP A 145 23.67 -66.55 -25.89
C ASP A 145 23.68 -65.31 -24.98
N ALA A 146 24.10 -65.50 -23.74
CA ALA A 146 24.22 -64.49 -22.76
C ALA A 146 25.36 -63.44 -23.05
N SER A 147 26.33 -63.81 -23.89
CA SER A 147 27.39 -62.95 -24.37
C SER A 147 26.89 -61.78 -25.23
N LEU A 148 25.67 -61.91 -25.76
CA LEU A 148 25.00 -60.82 -26.49
C LEU A 148 24.40 -59.69 -25.59
N ALA A 149 24.42 -59.88 -24.26
CA ALA A 149 23.90 -58.83 -23.31
C ALA A 149 24.73 -57.58 -23.42
N ASN A 150 24.06 -56.50 -23.80
CA ASN A 150 24.70 -55.20 -24.11
C ASN A 150 24.13 -54.02 -23.34
N PHE A 151 22.90 -54.15 -22.82
CA PHE A 151 22.22 -53.11 -22.05
C PHE A 151 21.57 -53.63 -20.79
N VAL A 152 21.62 -52.84 -19.72
CA VAL A 152 20.81 -53.02 -18.53
C VAL A 152 20.11 -51.74 -18.17
N ALA A 153 18.85 -51.83 -17.81
CA ALA A 153 18.07 -50.71 -17.30
C ALA A 153 17.29 -51.13 -16.05
N ILE A 154 17.08 -50.21 -15.14
CA ILE A 154 16.31 -50.42 -13.93
C ILE A 154 15.28 -49.29 -13.78
N SER A 155 14.06 -49.63 -13.33
CA SER A 155 13.01 -48.66 -13.09
C SER A 155 13.28 -47.82 -11.85
N GLU A 156 12.78 -46.60 -11.82
CA GLU A 156 12.91 -45.70 -10.66
C GLU A 156 12.33 -46.30 -9.38
N LYS A 157 11.26 -47.04 -9.46
CA LYS A 157 10.65 -47.72 -8.29
C LYS A 157 11.32 -49.01 -7.88
N LEU A 158 12.41 -49.39 -8.54
CA LEU A 158 13.12 -50.63 -8.30
C LEU A 158 12.25 -51.87 -8.47
N ASN A 159 11.21 -51.83 -9.30
CA ASN A 159 10.28 -52.94 -9.50
C ASN A 159 10.54 -53.73 -10.76
N VAL A 160 11.29 -53.23 -11.74
CA VAL A 160 11.57 -53.87 -13.00
C VAL A 160 13.04 -53.68 -13.39
N ILE A 161 13.70 -54.75 -13.78
CA ILE A 161 15.00 -54.73 -14.43
C ILE A 161 14.79 -55.24 -15.86
N VAL A 162 15.41 -54.55 -16.81
CA VAL A 162 15.37 -54.95 -18.23
C VAL A 162 16.80 -55.16 -18.71
N ILE A 163 17.04 -56.26 -19.43
CA ILE A 163 18.28 -56.57 -20.14
C ILE A 163 18.01 -56.60 -21.62
N GLY A 164 18.82 -55.86 -22.36
CA GLY A 164 18.79 -55.83 -23.80
C GLY A 164 19.98 -56.53 -24.40
N LEU A 165 19.75 -57.33 -25.41
CA LEU A 165 20.79 -58.00 -26.19
C LEU A 165 21.14 -57.20 -27.43
N SER A 166 22.36 -57.36 -27.93
CA SER A 166 22.85 -56.70 -29.15
C SER A 166 21.98 -56.90 -30.37
N ASN A 167 21.29 -58.03 -30.43
CA ASN A 167 20.32 -58.40 -31.48
C ASN A 167 18.94 -57.76 -31.32
N SER A 168 18.78 -56.80 -30.43
CA SER A 168 17.50 -56.10 -30.06
C SER A 168 16.44 -56.94 -29.33
N SER A 169 16.78 -58.14 -28.87
CA SER A 169 15.91 -58.90 -27.97
C SER A 169 15.92 -58.35 -26.58
N LEU A 170 14.76 -58.28 -25.91
CA LEU A 170 14.60 -57.72 -24.56
C LEU A 170 14.09 -58.76 -23.58
N PHE A 171 14.68 -58.79 -22.41
CA PHE A 171 14.27 -59.58 -21.26
C PHE A 171 14.03 -58.70 -20.05
N TYR A 172 12.97 -58.99 -19.31
CA TYR A 172 12.70 -58.26 -18.07
C TYR A 172 12.54 -59.23 -16.89
N HIS A 173 12.78 -58.69 -15.74
CA HIS A 173 12.56 -59.36 -14.45
C HIS A 173 11.81 -58.41 -13.50
N LEU A 174 10.75 -58.91 -12.87
CA LEU A 174 9.99 -58.20 -11.85
C LEU A 174 10.61 -58.45 -10.50
N LEU A 175 10.90 -57.33 -9.78
CA LEU A 175 11.34 -57.37 -8.40
C LEU A 175 10.08 -57.29 -7.52
N LEU A 176 9.75 -58.40 -6.86
CA LEU A 176 8.55 -58.51 -6.02
C LEU A 176 8.71 -57.88 -4.63
N ALA A 177 9.96 -57.67 -4.18
CA ALA A 177 10.32 -57.05 -2.91
C ALA A 177 11.40 -55.97 -3.12
N ASP A 178 11.53 -55.01 -2.19
CA ASP A 178 12.54 -53.98 -2.29
C ASP A 178 13.95 -54.57 -2.19
N PRO A 179 14.73 -54.56 -3.27
CA PRO A 179 16.06 -55.20 -3.30
C PRO A 179 17.08 -54.45 -2.41
N ARG A 180 16.74 -53.30 -1.80
CA ARG A 180 17.57 -52.61 -0.83
C ARG A 180 17.55 -53.27 0.55
N GLN A 181 16.42 -53.91 0.92
CA GLN A 181 16.21 -54.49 2.25
C GLN A 181 16.40 -56.01 2.20
N ASP A 182 15.93 -56.67 1.16
CA ASP A 182 15.97 -58.12 1.03
C ASP A 182 17.18 -58.62 0.22
N ARG A 183 17.50 -59.93 0.36
CA ARG A 183 18.49 -60.56 -0.49
C ARG A 183 17.97 -60.58 -1.92
N PHE A 184 18.80 -60.14 -2.84
CA PHE A 184 18.49 -60.20 -4.27
C PHE A 184 18.39 -61.67 -4.69
N ILE A 185 17.21 -62.09 -5.12
CA ILE A 185 16.95 -63.49 -5.56
C ILE A 185 17.37 -63.63 -7.02
N SER A 186 17.87 -64.82 -7.40
CA SER A 186 18.23 -65.09 -8.78
C SER A 186 17.10 -64.75 -9.75
N PRO A 187 17.35 -63.88 -10.74
CA PRO A 187 16.29 -63.36 -11.60
C PRO A 187 15.71 -64.43 -12.53
N LYS A 188 14.38 -64.44 -12.60
CA LYS A 188 13.67 -65.26 -13.65
C LYS A 188 13.38 -64.30 -14.79
N TRP A 189 14.06 -64.50 -15.91
CA TRP A 189 13.94 -63.68 -17.10
C TRP A 189 12.72 -64.04 -17.91
N VAL A 190 11.91 -63.06 -18.26
CA VAL A 190 10.75 -63.16 -19.15
C VAL A 190 11.08 -62.36 -20.40
N GLN A 191 10.86 -63.02 -21.56
CA GLN A 191 11.11 -62.42 -22.86
C GLN A 191 10.01 -61.40 -23.19
N LEU A 192 10.39 -60.10 -23.41
CA LEU A 192 9.50 -59.03 -23.79
C LEU A 192 9.46 -58.84 -25.30
N ARG A 193 10.61 -59.00 -25.96
CA ARG A 193 10.77 -58.89 -27.40
C ARG A 193 11.71 -59.96 -27.91
N GLU A 194 11.33 -60.59 -29.02
CA GLU A 194 12.18 -61.47 -29.80
C GLU A 194 12.53 -60.72 -31.10
N SER A 195 13.80 -60.67 -31.43
CA SER A 195 14.22 -60.24 -32.76
C SER A 195 14.04 -61.31 -33.77
N THR A 196 13.07 -61.14 -34.65
CA THR A 196 12.75 -62.12 -35.72
C THR A 196 13.61 -61.97 -36.97
N ASN A 197 14.11 -60.67 -37.16
CA ASN A 197 14.95 -60.37 -38.31
C ASN A 197 15.98 -59.33 -37.98
N PRO A 198 17.22 -59.66 -37.60
CA PRO A 198 18.25 -58.66 -37.19
C PRO A 198 18.56 -57.67 -38.29
N ALA A 199 18.31 -57.95 -39.55
CA ALA A 199 18.55 -57.01 -40.65
C ALA A 199 17.49 -55.91 -40.71
N LYS A 200 16.27 -56.16 -40.22
CA LYS A 200 15.19 -55.14 -40.11
C LYS A 200 15.14 -54.45 -38.73
N ASP A 201 15.35 -55.25 -37.69
CA ASP A 201 15.23 -54.72 -36.30
C ASP A 201 16.42 -53.85 -35.86
N GLY A 202 17.58 -54.09 -36.49
CA GLY A 202 18.79 -53.31 -36.18
C GLY A 202 19.49 -53.70 -34.88
N GLN A 203 20.59 -53.05 -34.58
CA GLN A 203 21.33 -53.22 -33.32
C GLN A 203 20.70 -52.37 -32.20
N LEU A 204 20.76 -52.88 -30.97
CA LEU A 204 20.23 -52.15 -29.79
C LEU A 204 21.10 -50.95 -29.49
N ALA A 205 20.50 -49.78 -29.51
CA ALA A 205 21.09 -48.51 -29.17
C ALA A 205 20.79 -48.05 -27.73
N GLY A 206 19.63 -48.46 -27.18
CA GLY A 206 19.27 -48.11 -25.83
C GLY A 206 17.98 -48.75 -25.32
N VAL A 207 17.86 -48.80 -24.02
CA VAL A 207 16.63 -49.24 -23.33
C VAL A 207 16.25 -48.20 -22.27
N VAL A 208 15.01 -47.73 -22.31
CA VAL A 208 14.45 -46.75 -21.39
C VAL A 208 13.30 -47.37 -20.62
N ILE A 209 13.29 -47.16 -19.33
CA ILE A 209 12.14 -47.50 -18.48
C ILE A 209 11.52 -46.22 -17.95
N GLY A 210 10.29 -45.94 -18.38
CA GLY A 210 9.49 -44.80 -17.93
C GLY A 210 8.26 -45.26 -17.15
N LYS A 211 7.58 -44.28 -16.54
CA LYS A 211 6.31 -44.49 -15.84
C LYS A 211 5.21 -43.69 -16.52
N VAL A 212 4.11 -44.34 -16.83
CA VAL A 212 2.93 -43.68 -17.41
C VAL A 212 1.70 -43.99 -16.56
N ARG A 213 1.19 -43.03 -15.84
CA ARG A 213 0.10 -43.27 -14.88
C ARG A 213 0.45 -44.41 -13.90
N ASN A 214 -0.19 -45.57 -14.02
CA ASN A 214 0.07 -46.75 -13.19
C ASN A 214 0.82 -47.87 -13.93
N PHE A 215 1.23 -47.62 -15.17
CA PHE A 215 1.90 -48.62 -16.02
C PHE A 215 3.40 -48.33 -16.10
N THR A 216 4.16 -49.43 -16.34
CA THR A 216 5.59 -49.32 -16.63
C THR A 216 5.78 -49.38 -18.15
N LEU A 217 6.43 -48.36 -18.68
CA LEU A 217 6.80 -48.28 -20.09
C LEU A 217 8.23 -48.78 -20.26
N VAL A 218 8.47 -49.68 -21.18
CA VAL A 218 9.80 -50.10 -21.60
C VAL A 218 9.97 -49.73 -23.07
N SER A 219 10.87 -48.80 -23.37
CA SER A 219 11.17 -48.43 -24.76
C SER A 219 12.47 -49.07 -25.22
N CYS A 220 12.39 -49.74 -26.34
CA CYS A 220 13.53 -50.32 -27.06
C CYS A 220 13.91 -49.39 -28.22
N ILE A 221 15.11 -48.89 -28.18
CA ILE A 221 15.66 -48.01 -29.21
C ILE A 221 16.76 -48.76 -29.94
N THR A 222 16.61 -48.90 -31.26
CA THR A 222 17.61 -49.53 -32.12
C THR A 222 18.17 -48.49 -33.10
N ASP A 223 19.18 -48.89 -33.88
CA ASP A 223 19.71 -48.05 -34.95
C ASP A 223 18.70 -47.81 -36.10
N LYS A 224 17.62 -48.60 -36.16
CA LYS A 224 16.62 -48.56 -37.25
C LYS A 224 15.21 -48.20 -36.79
N THR A 225 14.81 -48.63 -35.60
CA THR A 225 13.43 -48.51 -35.14
C THR A 225 13.34 -48.19 -33.65
N VAL A 226 12.21 -47.62 -33.21
CA VAL A 226 11.90 -47.39 -31.81
C VAL A 226 10.57 -48.09 -31.47
N HIS A 227 10.57 -48.96 -30.47
CA HIS A 227 9.39 -49.65 -29.97
C HIS A 227 9.17 -49.38 -28.50
N SER A 228 7.94 -49.19 -28.07
CA SER A 228 7.59 -49.06 -26.67
C SER A 228 6.59 -50.13 -26.23
N TYR A 229 6.83 -50.73 -25.08
CA TYR A 229 6.07 -51.82 -24.48
C TYR A 229 5.46 -51.30 -23.16
N ILE A 230 4.17 -51.48 -22.99
CA ILE A 230 3.47 -51.05 -21.79
C ILE A 230 3.16 -52.31 -20.95
N LEU A 231 3.69 -52.33 -19.74
CA LEU A 231 3.49 -53.41 -18.77
C LEU A 231 2.55 -52.92 -17.66
N ASN A 232 1.66 -53.81 -17.21
CA ASN A 232 0.86 -53.59 -16.02
C ASN A 232 1.71 -53.76 -14.73
N SER A 233 1.11 -53.55 -13.57
CA SER A 233 1.77 -53.77 -12.26
C SER A 233 2.18 -55.22 -12.02
N GLU A 234 1.55 -56.17 -12.68
CA GLU A 234 1.87 -57.63 -12.62
C GLU A 234 2.94 -58.04 -13.64
N GLY A 235 3.37 -57.13 -14.51
CA GLY A 235 4.36 -57.36 -15.56
C GLY A 235 3.78 -57.88 -16.87
N ASN A 236 2.46 -58.03 -17.01
CA ASN A 236 1.89 -58.51 -18.27
C ASN A 236 1.93 -57.38 -19.32
N LEU A 237 2.28 -57.76 -20.54
CA LEU A 237 2.31 -56.87 -21.69
C LEU A 237 0.87 -56.49 -22.11
N LEU A 238 0.55 -55.21 -22.03
CA LEU A 238 -0.76 -54.66 -22.40
C LEU A 238 -0.79 -54.19 -23.85
N LYS A 239 0.22 -53.43 -24.28
CA LYS A 239 0.25 -52.80 -25.60
C LYS A 239 1.68 -52.69 -26.10
N THR A 240 1.86 -52.88 -27.39
CA THR A 240 3.11 -52.56 -28.10
C THR A 240 2.87 -51.37 -29.03
N ILE A 241 3.72 -50.37 -28.96
CA ILE A 241 3.66 -49.15 -29.77
C ILE A 241 4.91 -49.14 -30.64
N VAL A 242 4.73 -48.98 -31.95
CA VAL A 242 5.81 -48.77 -32.91
C VAL A 242 5.83 -47.25 -33.23
N HIS A 243 6.93 -46.62 -33.02
CA HIS A 243 7.10 -45.20 -33.34
C HIS A 243 7.61 -45.06 -34.77
N ASP A 244 7.20 -43.96 -35.45
CA ASP A 244 7.67 -43.68 -36.82
C ASP A 244 9.13 -43.22 -36.89
N ALA A 245 9.80 -43.05 -35.78
CA ALA A 245 11.17 -42.63 -35.78
C ALA A 245 12.07 -43.68 -36.41
N LYS A 246 12.90 -43.24 -37.31
CA LYS A 246 14.12 -43.95 -37.64
C LYS A 246 14.94 -44.02 -36.36
N GLY A 247 15.57 -45.19 -36.09
CA GLY A 247 16.37 -45.36 -34.89
C GLY A 247 17.53 -44.39 -34.76
N CYS A 248 18.32 -44.56 -33.72
CA CYS A 248 19.49 -43.68 -33.46
C CYS A 248 20.70 -44.53 -33.04
N GLU A 249 21.83 -43.91 -33.06
CA GLU A 249 23.07 -44.47 -32.52
C GLU A 249 23.04 -44.50 -30.99
N ARG A 250 23.98 -45.27 -30.41
CA ARG A 250 24.13 -45.37 -28.95
C ARG A 250 24.40 -43.95 -28.38
N LYS A 251 23.76 -43.59 -27.24
CA LYS A 251 23.82 -42.27 -26.57
C LYS A 251 23.12 -41.11 -27.31
N CYS A 252 22.50 -41.32 -28.45
CA CYS A 252 21.73 -40.32 -29.17
C CYS A 252 20.24 -40.33 -28.80
N TRP A 253 19.93 -40.72 -27.59
CA TRP A 253 18.59 -40.67 -27.02
C TRP A 253 18.60 -40.16 -25.58
N HIS A 254 17.49 -39.59 -25.14
CA HIS A 254 17.30 -39.12 -23.77
C HIS A 254 15.85 -39.32 -23.37
N TYR A 255 15.63 -39.66 -22.11
CA TYR A 255 14.29 -39.66 -21.51
C TYR A 255 14.19 -38.56 -20.47
N SER A 256 13.38 -37.56 -20.77
CA SER A 256 13.10 -36.46 -19.85
C SER A 256 12.05 -36.89 -18.84
N LYS A 257 12.44 -36.99 -17.58
CA LYS A 257 11.55 -37.33 -16.45
C LYS A 257 10.58 -36.21 -16.13
N THR A 258 10.98 -34.95 -16.34
CA THR A 258 10.20 -33.77 -16.04
C THR A 258 9.02 -33.62 -16.99
N THR A 259 9.27 -33.76 -18.28
CA THR A 259 8.25 -33.64 -19.34
C THR A 259 7.61 -34.96 -19.74
N ASN A 260 8.13 -36.10 -19.25
CA ASN A 260 7.72 -37.44 -19.62
C ASN A 260 7.80 -37.69 -21.14
N GLN A 261 8.87 -37.17 -21.76
CA GLN A 261 9.10 -37.27 -23.20
C GLN A 261 10.33 -38.16 -23.52
N LEU A 262 10.20 -39.02 -24.53
CA LEU A 262 11.31 -39.70 -25.11
C LEU A 262 11.83 -38.91 -26.31
N ILE A 263 13.11 -38.55 -26.25
CA ILE A 263 13.80 -37.79 -27.29
C ILE A 263 14.78 -38.73 -27.99
N VAL A 264 14.68 -38.79 -29.32
CA VAL A 264 15.53 -39.69 -30.14
C VAL A 264 16.15 -38.86 -31.27
N ALA A 265 17.45 -38.83 -31.31
CA ALA A 265 18.19 -38.11 -32.33
C ALA A 265 18.70 -39.04 -33.44
N SER A 266 17.96 -39.13 -34.53
CA SER A 266 18.41 -39.77 -35.79
C SER A 266 19.36 -38.83 -36.55
N ARG A 267 20.04 -39.34 -37.57
CA ARG A 267 21.01 -38.58 -38.39
C ARG A 267 20.45 -37.29 -38.98
N GLU A 268 19.18 -37.28 -39.41
CA GLU A 268 18.54 -36.12 -40.03
C GLU A 268 17.70 -35.24 -39.07
N MET A 269 16.99 -35.88 -38.17
CA MET A 269 15.96 -35.30 -37.35
C MET A 269 16.12 -35.70 -35.90
N VAL A 270 15.62 -34.86 -34.99
CA VAL A 270 15.40 -35.16 -33.58
C VAL A 270 13.91 -35.28 -33.35
N TYR A 271 13.46 -36.41 -32.84
CA TYR A 271 12.06 -36.72 -32.57
C TYR A 271 11.75 -36.61 -31.09
N PHE A 272 10.58 -36.10 -30.77
CA PHE A 272 10.07 -35.93 -29.43
C PHE A 272 8.74 -36.65 -29.29
N TYR A 273 8.72 -37.71 -28.53
CA TYR A 273 7.53 -38.48 -28.25
C TYR A 273 7.02 -38.20 -26.85
N ASP A 274 5.82 -37.63 -26.73
CA ASP A 274 5.13 -37.57 -25.46
C ASP A 274 4.54 -38.93 -25.15
N ILE A 275 5.00 -39.51 -24.06
CA ILE A 275 4.64 -40.91 -23.71
C ILE A 275 3.17 -40.99 -23.26
N ASN A 276 2.63 -39.92 -22.69
CA ASN A 276 1.21 -39.87 -22.30
C ASN A 276 0.29 -39.89 -23.54
N ASP A 277 0.64 -39.14 -24.57
CA ASP A 277 -0.11 -39.07 -25.82
C ASP A 277 -0.02 -40.40 -26.60
N CYS A 278 1.11 -41.11 -26.50
CA CYS A 278 1.30 -42.42 -27.13
C CYS A 278 0.32 -43.50 -26.62
N LEU A 279 -0.19 -43.34 -25.38
CA LEU A 279 -1.21 -44.24 -24.85
C LEU A 279 -2.57 -44.08 -25.53
N GLU A 280 -2.93 -42.84 -25.84
CA GLU A 280 -4.27 -42.48 -26.33
C GLU A 280 -4.37 -42.57 -27.85
N MET A 281 -3.37 -42.12 -28.59
CA MET A 281 -3.41 -41.91 -30.04
C MET A 281 -2.59 -42.87 -30.88
N GLY A 282 -1.80 -43.80 -30.27
CA GLY A 282 -0.83 -44.63 -31.03
C GLY A 282 0.41 -43.81 -31.40
N GLY A 283 1.52 -44.43 -31.72
CA GLY A 283 2.84 -43.84 -31.87
C GLY A 283 3.06 -42.77 -32.98
N GLU A 284 2.02 -42.28 -33.64
CA GLU A 284 2.13 -41.42 -34.84
C GLU A 284 2.33 -39.91 -34.56
N ASN A 285 2.18 -39.42 -33.31
CA ASN A 285 2.20 -38.00 -32.98
C ASN A 285 3.52 -37.49 -32.39
N GLY A 286 4.66 -37.83 -32.97
CA GLY A 286 5.95 -37.27 -32.61
C GLY A 286 6.19 -35.90 -33.24
N ARG A 287 6.55 -34.90 -32.43
CA ARG A 287 7.13 -33.64 -32.95
C ARG A 287 8.55 -33.91 -33.41
N CYS A 288 8.97 -33.36 -34.54
CA CYS A 288 10.33 -33.49 -35.01
C CYS A 288 10.97 -32.13 -35.39
N HIS A 289 12.25 -32.05 -35.18
CA HIS A 289 13.04 -30.89 -35.54
C HIS A 289 14.35 -31.32 -36.25
N ALA A 290 14.70 -30.59 -37.31
CA ALA A 290 15.95 -30.81 -38.02
C ALA A 290 17.11 -30.15 -37.30
N LEU A 291 17.62 -30.75 -36.23
CA LEU A 291 18.74 -30.29 -35.46
C LEU A 291 20.03 -31.00 -35.87
N GLY A 292 21.09 -30.26 -36.15
CA GLY A 292 22.36 -30.87 -36.59
C GLY A 292 22.24 -31.71 -37.85
N ARG A 293 21.51 -31.24 -38.87
CA ARG A 293 21.27 -31.96 -40.14
C ARG A 293 22.59 -32.21 -40.88
N GLY A 294 22.76 -33.42 -41.36
CA GLY A 294 23.93 -33.82 -42.17
C GLY A 294 25.20 -34.14 -41.38
N SER A 295 25.21 -33.98 -40.06
CA SER A 295 26.31 -34.36 -39.17
C SER A 295 25.94 -35.63 -38.40
N ASP A 296 26.93 -36.51 -38.17
CA ASP A 296 26.73 -37.69 -37.34
C ASP A 296 26.56 -37.27 -35.87
N LYS A 297 25.50 -37.71 -35.24
CA LYS A 297 25.17 -37.36 -33.87
C LYS A 297 25.83 -38.35 -32.93
N VAL A 298 26.56 -37.84 -31.96
CA VAL A 298 27.35 -38.64 -31.00
C VAL A 298 26.64 -38.79 -29.67
N GLN A 299 26.03 -37.72 -29.19
CA GLN A 299 25.37 -37.71 -27.88
C GLN A 299 24.26 -36.69 -27.81
N LEU A 300 23.20 -37.05 -27.07
CA LEU A 300 22.07 -36.17 -26.78
C LEU A 300 21.83 -36.14 -25.28
N LEU A 301 21.52 -34.92 -24.77
CA LEU A 301 21.11 -34.68 -23.40
C LEU A 301 20.02 -33.61 -23.38
N GLU A 302 19.04 -33.74 -22.52
CA GLU A 302 18.05 -32.69 -22.27
C GLU A 302 18.23 -32.14 -20.87
N LYS A 303 18.15 -30.83 -20.74
CA LYS A 303 18.12 -30.14 -19.46
C LYS A 303 17.24 -28.87 -19.54
N ASP A 304 16.27 -28.77 -18.65
CA ASP A 304 15.40 -27.57 -18.49
C ASP A 304 14.75 -27.09 -19.81
N GLY A 305 14.35 -28.04 -20.67
CA GLY A 305 13.75 -27.78 -21.97
C GLY A 305 14.76 -27.41 -23.08
N GLN A 306 16.06 -27.43 -22.78
CA GLN A 306 17.13 -27.24 -23.78
C GLN A 306 17.75 -28.59 -24.18
N ILE A 307 18.07 -28.68 -25.43
CA ILE A 307 18.69 -29.90 -25.99
C ILE A 307 20.18 -29.67 -26.23
N ALA A 308 21.02 -30.34 -25.48
CA ALA A 308 22.45 -30.42 -25.74
C ALA A 308 22.71 -31.57 -26.72
N LEU A 309 23.20 -31.25 -27.88
CA LEU A 309 23.52 -32.18 -28.96
C LEU A 309 25.00 -32.10 -29.32
N VAL A 310 25.68 -33.21 -29.25
CA VAL A 310 27.06 -33.35 -29.76
C VAL A 310 27.01 -33.97 -31.13
N THR A 311 27.62 -33.32 -32.10
CA THR A 311 27.73 -33.85 -33.49
C THR A 311 29.19 -34.00 -33.88
N GLU A 312 29.51 -34.99 -34.69
CA GLU A 312 30.84 -35.17 -35.26
C GLU A 312 30.92 -34.47 -36.63
N GLN A 313 31.96 -33.73 -36.87
CA GLN A 313 32.27 -33.08 -38.17
C GLN A 313 33.68 -33.43 -38.60
N GLU A 314 33.80 -33.85 -39.85
CA GLU A 314 35.08 -34.09 -40.47
C GLU A 314 35.66 -32.76 -40.95
N THR A 315 36.87 -32.36 -40.47
CA THR A 315 37.58 -31.18 -40.95
C THR A 315 38.30 -31.51 -42.24
N GLN A 316 37.91 -30.87 -43.34
CA GLN A 316 38.57 -30.98 -44.66
C GLN A 316 39.93 -30.28 -44.75
N ILE A 317 40.70 -30.22 -43.67
CA ILE A 317 42.04 -29.61 -43.72
C ILE A 317 43.06 -30.69 -44.11
N GLN A 318 43.69 -30.49 -45.26
CA GLN A 318 44.65 -31.34 -45.87
C GLN A 318 45.78 -31.77 -44.89
N SER A 319 45.71 -32.84 -44.25
CA SER A 319 46.79 -33.75 -43.80
C SER A 319 46.51 -34.60 -42.57
N ASP A 320 45.52 -34.28 -41.72
CA ASP A 320 45.12 -35.13 -40.58
C ASP A 320 43.62 -35.27 -40.55
N ASN A 321 43.14 -36.52 -40.62
CA ASN A 321 41.70 -36.85 -40.36
C ASN A 321 41.34 -36.59 -38.89
N ASN A 322 41.52 -35.34 -38.43
CA ASN A 322 41.10 -34.98 -37.08
C ASN A 322 39.59 -34.74 -37.05
N LYS A 323 38.87 -35.68 -36.47
CA LYS A 323 37.45 -35.55 -36.17
C LYS A 323 37.25 -34.55 -35.09
N MET A 324 36.31 -33.60 -35.30
CA MET A 324 35.94 -32.59 -34.33
C MET A 324 34.50 -32.81 -33.87
N ASN A 325 34.31 -32.72 -32.58
CA ASN A 325 32.98 -32.72 -31.99
C ASN A 325 32.49 -31.27 -31.78
N VAL A 326 31.28 -31.05 -32.20
CA VAL A 326 30.63 -29.72 -31.97
C VAL A 326 29.46 -29.93 -31.04
N LEU A 327 29.52 -29.23 -29.91
CA LEU A 327 28.42 -29.14 -28.95
C LEU A 327 27.52 -27.98 -29.33
N TYR A 328 26.23 -28.28 -29.51
CA TYR A 328 25.14 -27.31 -29.64
C TYR A 328 24.18 -27.40 -28.46
N LEU A 329 23.76 -26.26 -27.95
CA LEU A 329 22.67 -26.20 -26.99
C LEU A 329 21.49 -25.48 -27.64
N PHE A 330 20.44 -26.22 -27.95
CA PHE A 330 19.24 -25.74 -28.62
C PHE A 330 18.12 -25.42 -27.63
N ASP A 331 17.54 -24.25 -27.74
CA ASP A 331 16.24 -23.91 -27.12
C ASP A 331 15.15 -24.14 -28.17
N ILE A 332 14.40 -25.24 -28.02
CA ILE A 332 13.40 -25.67 -29.00
C ILE A 332 12.20 -24.75 -29.05
N GLU A 333 11.77 -24.28 -27.88
CA GLU A 333 10.59 -23.45 -27.74
C GLU A 333 10.78 -22.07 -28.40
N SER A 334 11.92 -21.45 -28.16
CA SER A 334 12.25 -20.13 -28.69
C SER A 334 13.05 -20.16 -30.00
N ARG A 335 13.41 -21.34 -30.51
CA ARG A 335 14.09 -21.61 -31.79
C ARG A 335 15.41 -20.84 -31.95
N TYR A 336 16.31 -20.97 -30.98
CA TYR A 336 17.68 -20.46 -31.08
C TYR A 336 18.70 -21.43 -30.49
N ILE A 337 19.95 -21.22 -30.88
CA ILE A 337 21.10 -21.90 -30.30
C ILE A 337 21.66 -21.06 -29.20
N SER A 338 21.54 -21.53 -27.93
CA SER A 338 22.01 -20.78 -26.76
C SER A 338 23.51 -20.85 -26.54
N PHE A 339 24.15 -21.91 -27.07
CA PHE A 339 25.59 -22.09 -27.01
C PHE A 339 26.08 -23.03 -28.12
N PHE A 340 27.28 -22.81 -28.63
CA PHE A 340 27.98 -23.77 -29.43
C PHE A 340 29.48 -23.69 -29.18
N CYS A 341 30.16 -24.83 -29.26
CA CYS A 341 31.59 -24.92 -29.10
C CYS A 341 32.12 -26.14 -29.88
N SER A 342 33.22 -25.99 -30.55
CA SER A 342 33.94 -27.09 -31.27
C SER A 342 35.17 -27.51 -30.49
N MET A 343 35.37 -28.82 -30.37
CA MET A 343 36.52 -29.38 -29.67
C MET A 343 36.96 -30.72 -30.28
N PRO A 344 38.19 -31.20 -29.99
CA PRO A 344 38.68 -32.47 -30.50
C PRO A 344 37.80 -33.66 -30.02
N SER A 345 37.58 -34.61 -30.91
CA SER A 345 36.93 -35.87 -30.60
C SER A 345 37.85 -36.81 -29.81
N PRO A 346 37.36 -37.61 -28.81
CA PRO A 346 36.02 -37.68 -28.30
C PRO A 346 35.69 -36.64 -27.22
N CYS A 347 34.44 -36.21 -27.17
CA CYS A 347 33.90 -35.31 -26.14
C CYS A 347 32.66 -35.96 -25.54
N HIS A 348 32.55 -35.92 -24.23
CA HIS A 348 31.41 -36.44 -23.48
C HIS A 348 30.73 -35.34 -22.63
N ILE A 349 29.41 -35.29 -22.66
CA ILE A 349 28.62 -34.42 -21.85
C ILE A 349 27.80 -35.22 -20.82
N PHE A 350 27.68 -34.71 -19.62
CA PHE A 350 26.87 -35.30 -18.55
C PHE A 350 26.37 -34.22 -17.59
N THR A 351 25.36 -34.57 -16.79
CA THR A 351 24.83 -33.66 -15.75
C THR A 351 25.29 -34.11 -14.38
N LEU A 352 25.67 -33.15 -13.54
CA LEU A 352 26.02 -33.37 -12.15
C LEU A 352 25.48 -32.22 -11.30
N GLY A 353 24.65 -32.53 -10.30
CA GLY A 353 24.02 -31.52 -9.45
C GLY A 353 23.19 -30.48 -10.23
N GLY A 354 22.55 -30.90 -11.32
CA GLY A 354 21.77 -30.03 -12.17
C GLY A 354 22.58 -29.12 -13.12
N GLU A 355 23.91 -29.26 -13.19
CA GLU A 355 24.78 -28.51 -14.09
C GLU A 355 25.31 -29.38 -15.19
N ILE A 356 25.60 -28.82 -16.38
CA ILE A 356 26.19 -29.54 -17.50
C ILE A 356 27.71 -29.48 -17.42
N TYR A 357 28.32 -30.62 -17.45
CA TYR A 357 29.77 -30.78 -17.50
C TYR A 357 30.17 -31.42 -18.84
N LEU A 358 31.34 -31.04 -19.24
CA LEU A 358 31.96 -31.49 -20.50
C LEU A 358 33.35 -32.02 -20.21
N ARG A 359 33.63 -33.23 -20.69
CA ARG A 359 34.96 -33.85 -20.66
C ARG A 359 35.51 -33.92 -22.09
N ASN A 360 36.66 -33.36 -22.30
CA ASN A 360 37.34 -33.37 -23.58
C ASN A 360 38.18 -34.68 -23.79
N SER A 361 38.80 -34.80 -24.95
CA SER A 361 39.63 -35.96 -25.28
C SER A 361 40.83 -36.13 -24.36
N GLU A 362 41.32 -35.07 -23.74
CA GLU A 362 42.44 -35.06 -22.79
C GLU A 362 42.04 -35.43 -21.37
N GLY A 363 40.74 -35.62 -21.11
CA GLY A 363 40.21 -35.91 -19.80
C GLY A 363 39.95 -34.66 -18.97
N MET A 364 40.15 -33.47 -19.50
CA MET A 364 39.89 -32.18 -18.82
C MET A 364 38.37 -31.96 -18.66
N LEU A 365 37.99 -31.57 -17.48
CA LEU A 365 36.60 -31.23 -17.17
C LEU A 365 36.39 -29.71 -17.30
N SER A 366 35.29 -29.35 -17.92
CA SER A 366 34.82 -27.98 -18.00
C SER A 366 33.34 -27.94 -17.60
N LYS A 367 32.97 -26.89 -16.86
CA LYS A 367 31.58 -26.66 -16.48
C LYS A 367 30.96 -25.66 -17.45
N LEU A 368 29.77 -25.93 -17.91
CA LEU A 368 28.97 -24.99 -18.69
C LEU A 368 28.17 -24.11 -17.74
N VAL A 369 28.63 -22.87 -17.58
CA VAL A 369 28.02 -21.88 -16.69
C VAL A 369 27.07 -20.99 -17.48
N GLU A 370 25.85 -20.91 -17.05
CA GLU A 370 24.84 -20.08 -17.65
C GLU A 370 25.12 -18.59 -17.32
N GLU A 371 25.09 -17.71 -18.33
CA GLU A 371 25.18 -16.27 -18.11
C GLU A 371 23.94 -15.75 -17.38
N SER A 372 24.13 -14.67 -16.59
CA SER A 372 23.02 -14.05 -15.89
C SER A 372 21.92 -13.57 -16.84
N VAL A 373 20.70 -13.53 -16.35
CA VAL A 373 19.55 -13.10 -17.17
C VAL A 373 19.76 -11.70 -17.71
N GLU A 374 20.38 -10.81 -16.93
CA GLU A 374 20.71 -9.45 -17.33
C GLU A 374 21.66 -9.41 -18.53
N ASN A 375 22.72 -10.24 -18.50
CA ASN A 375 23.69 -10.33 -19.60
C ASN A 375 23.05 -10.86 -20.90
N LYS A 376 22.19 -11.89 -20.76
CA LYS A 376 21.45 -12.43 -21.91
C LYS A 376 20.53 -11.39 -22.53
N LEU A 377 19.80 -10.64 -21.68
CA LEU A 377 18.93 -9.57 -22.12
C LEU A 377 19.70 -8.43 -22.78
N GLU A 378 20.88 -8.07 -22.26
CA GLU A 378 21.71 -7.04 -22.86
C GLU A 378 22.15 -7.43 -24.29
N ILE A 379 22.57 -8.69 -24.49
CA ILE A 379 22.95 -9.22 -25.82
C ILE A 379 21.77 -9.12 -26.80
N LEU A 380 20.57 -9.51 -26.35
CA LEU A 380 19.35 -9.50 -27.18
C LEU A 380 18.90 -8.09 -27.52
N LEU A 381 18.94 -7.20 -26.54
CA LEU A 381 18.52 -5.81 -26.71
C LEU A 381 19.46 -5.05 -27.64
N LYS A 382 20.78 -5.31 -27.60
CA LYS A 382 21.75 -4.77 -28.57
C LYS A 382 21.46 -5.20 -30.00
N LYS A 383 20.89 -6.40 -30.19
CA LYS A 383 20.45 -6.92 -31.48
C LYS A 383 19.00 -6.60 -31.85
N ASN A 384 18.28 -5.82 -31.02
CA ASN A 384 16.87 -5.47 -31.19
C ASN A 384 15.93 -6.68 -31.28
N LEU A 385 16.24 -7.75 -30.55
CA LEU A 385 15.45 -8.99 -30.51
C LEU A 385 14.52 -9.02 -29.29
N PHE A 386 13.60 -8.06 -29.27
CA PHE A 386 12.73 -7.82 -28.13
C PHE A 386 11.80 -9.00 -27.79
N ASP A 387 11.27 -9.71 -28.79
CA ASP A 387 10.36 -10.85 -28.57
C ASP A 387 11.07 -11.97 -27.82
N LEU A 388 12.33 -12.26 -28.19
CA LEU A 388 13.15 -13.24 -27.48
C LEU A 388 13.50 -12.75 -26.07
N ALA A 389 13.82 -11.48 -25.92
CA ALA A 389 14.10 -10.89 -24.63
C ALA A 389 12.90 -10.98 -23.68
N ILE A 390 11.70 -10.73 -24.18
CA ILE A 390 10.44 -10.89 -23.44
C ILE A 390 10.22 -12.35 -23.03
N SER A 391 10.46 -13.31 -23.94
CA SER A 391 10.28 -14.73 -23.63
C SER A 391 11.23 -15.21 -22.53
N ILE A 392 12.49 -14.78 -22.55
CA ILE A 392 13.50 -15.13 -21.54
C ILE A 392 13.18 -14.46 -20.20
N ALA A 393 12.79 -13.17 -20.20
CA ALA A 393 12.42 -12.47 -18.98
C ALA A 393 11.15 -13.09 -18.31
N ARG A 394 10.18 -13.56 -19.09
CA ARG A 394 9.02 -14.28 -18.57
C ARG A 394 9.39 -15.61 -17.90
N ARG A 395 10.31 -16.37 -18.48
CA ARG A 395 10.82 -17.60 -17.86
C ARG A 395 11.54 -17.31 -16.53
N GLY A 396 12.29 -16.21 -16.46
CA GLY A 396 13.00 -15.78 -15.26
C GLY A 396 12.10 -15.20 -14.15
N LYS A 397 10.78 -15.07 -14.38
CA LYS A 397 9.78 -14.52 -13.43
C LYS A 397 10.13 -13.16 -12.85
N SER A 398 10.95 -12.36 -13.52
CA SER A 398 11.34 -11.03 -13.09
C SER A 398 10.49 -9.97 -13.79
N GLU A 399 9.51 -9.41 -13.06
CA GLU A 399 8.63 -8.37 -13.60
C GLU A 399 9.36 -7.07 -13.92
N GLU A 400 10.36 -6.69 -13.12
CA GLU A 400 11.13 -5.47 -13.32
C GLU A 400 11.93 -5.50 -14.62
N LEU A 401 12.61 -6.63 -14.89
CA LEU A 401 13.34 -6.82 -16.14
C LEU A 401 12.37 -6.81 -17.32
N LEU A 402 11.22 -7.45 -17.20
CA LEU A 402 10.22 -7.48 -18.26
C LEU A 402 9.73 -6.07 -18.60
N LYS A 403 9.40 -5.27 -17.60
CA LYS A 403 8.97 -3.88 -17.77
C LYS A 403 10.07 -3.00 -18.38
N SER A 404 11.33 -3.22 -17.97
CA SER A 404 12.49 -2.55 -18.59
C SER A 404 12.64 -2.87 -20.08
N ILE A 405 12.39 -4.14 -20.47
CA ILE A 405 12.41 -4.55 -21.87
C ILE A 405 11.30 -3.87 -22.65
N PHE A 406 10.07 -3.86 -22.14
CA PHE A 406 8.96 -3.17 -22.79
C PHE A 406 9.23 -1.68 -22.98
N MET A 407 9.85 -1.04 -22.00
CA MET A 407 10.27 0.35 -22.12
C MET A 407 11.24 0.54 -23.29
N LYS A 408 12.32 -0.25 -23.35
CA LYS A 408 13.32 -0.17 -24.43
C LYS A 408 12.72 -0.53 -25.79
N TYR A 409 11.80 -1.48 -25.83
CA TYR A 409 11.07 -1.84 -27.03
C TYR A 409 10.18 -0.70 -27.50
N GLY A 410 9.45 -0.08 -26.60
CA GLY A 410 8.66 1.11 -26.88
C GLY A 410 9.54 2.26 -27.44
N ASP A 411 10.73 2.49 -26.84
CA ASP A 411 11.68 3.48 -27.32
C ASP A 411 12.22 3.18 -28.73
N TYR A 412 12.48 1.91 -29.01
CA TYR A 412 12.92 1.48 -30.33
C TYR A 412 11.85 1.71 -31.40
N LEU A 413 10.61 1.28 -31.13
CA LEU A 413 9.46 1.49 -32.02
C LEU A 413 9.18 2.97 -32.23
N TYR A 414 9.27 3.77 -31.17
CA TYR A 414 9.12 5.22 -31.24
C TYR A 414 10.15 5.87 -32.18
N LYS A 415 11.44 5.47 -32.07
CA LYS A 415 12.50 5.95 -32.97
C LYS A 415 12.29 5.51 -34.41
N LYS A 416 11.70 4.33 -34.61
CA LYS A 416 11.38 3.79 -35.93
C LYS A 416 10.17 4.48 -36.58
N GLY A 417 9.39 5.24 -35.80
CA GLY A 417 8.18 5.92 -36.28
C GLY A 417 6.91 5.08 -36.15
N ASP A 418 6.98 3.89 -35.59
CA ASP A 418 5.80 3.03 -35.31
C ASP A 418 5.21 3.39 -33.94
N PHE A 419 4.42 4.46 -33.92
CA PHE A 419 3.89 5.03 -32.69
C PHE A 419 2.77 4.17 -32.08
N ASP A 420 1.98 3.49 -32.93
CA ASP A 420 0.84 2.68 -32.48
C ASP A 420 1.32 1.42 -31.72
N ASN A 421 2.34 0.73 -32.22
CA ASN A 421 2.92 -0.38 -31.51
C ASN A 421 3.80 0.07 -30.35
N SER A 422 4.47 1.20 -30.46
CA SER A 422 5.22 1.80 -29.37
C SER A 422 4.36 2.04 -28.14
N ILE A 423 3.18 2.62 -28.32
CA ILE A 423 2.28 2.91 -27.20
C ILE A 423 1.78 1.63 -26.50
N LYS A 424 1.51 0.56 -27.27
CA LYS A 424 1.13 -0.75 -26.73
C LYS A 424 2.24 -1.35 -25.84
N GLN A 425 3.50 -1.10 -26.20
CA GLN A 425 4.62 -1.57 -25.35
C GLN A 425 4.74 -0.74 -24.08
N TYR A 426 4.53 0.58 -24.17
CA TYR A 426 4.53 1.43 -22.97
C TYR A 426 3.37 1.13 -22.02
N THR A 427 2.21 0.68 -22.49
CA THR A 427 1.13 0.27 -21.60
C THR A 427 1.51 -0.95 -20.74
N ASN A 428 2.39 -1.81 -21.24
CA ASN A 428 2.91 -2.95 -20.48
C ASN A 428 3.93 -2.54 -19.39
N THR A 429 4.34 -1.28 -19.32
CA THR A 429 5.31 -0.78 -18.33
C THR A 429 4.67 -0.11 -17.12
N PHE A 430 3.37 -0.15 -16.99
CA PHE A 430 2.67 0.46 -15.86
C PHE A 430 3.19 -0.03 -14.50
N GLY A 431 3.34 0.93 -13.58
CA GLY A 431 3.90 0.70 -12.25
C GLY A 431 5.42 0.59 -12.19
N TYR A 432 6.14 0.69 -13.32
CA TYR A 432 7.60 0.70 -13.38
C TYR A 432 8.15 2.02 -13.90
N VAL A 433 7.56 2.52 -14.98
CA VAL A 433 7.96 3.80 -15.60
C VAL A 433 6.93 4.86 -15.21
N GLU A 434 7.43 6.00 -14.77
CA GLU A 434 6.60 7.14 -14.48
C GLU A 434 5.86 7.59 -15.76
N PRO A 435 4.52 7.70 -15.71
CA PRO A 435 3.72 8.05 -16.90
C PRO A 435 4.14 9.35 -17.58
N SER A 436 4.62 10.32 -16.78
CA SER A 436 5.11 11.62 -17.28
C SER A 436 6.20 11.49 -18.36
N ASN A 437 7.06 10.48 -18.26
CA ASN A 437 8.14 10.24 -19.23
C ASN A 437 7.59 9.81 -20.61
N VAL A 438 6.54 8.99 -20.60
CA VAL A 438 5.88 8.54 -21.83
C VAL A 438 5.03 9.66 -22.43
N ILE A 439 4.24 10.34 -21.60
CA ILE A 439 3.40 11.45 -21.98
C ILE A 439 4.23 12.54 -22.68
N LYS A 440 5.38 12.91 -22.11
CA LYS A 440 6.29 13.91 -22.68
C LYS A 440 6.73 13.58 -24.11
N LYS A 441 6.93 12.29 -24.43
CA LYS A 441 7.32 11.85 -25.79
C LYS A 441 6.18 12.03 -26.80
N PHE A 442 4.91 11.85 -26.36
CA PHE A 442 3.73 11.87 -27.23
C PHE A 442 2.96 13.20 -27.21
N LEU A 443 3.41 14.20 -26.46
CA LEU A 443 2.79 15.53 -26.43
C LEU A 443 2.85 16.29 -27.76
N GLY A 444 3.63 15.83 -28.74
CA GLY A 444 3.71 16.44 -30.09
C GLY A 444 2.38 16.33 -30.83
N GLY A 445 1.94 17.43 -31.47
CA GLY A 445 0.61 17.58 -32.06
C GLY A 445 0.12 16.48 -33.00
N ALA A 446 1.01 15.80 -33.72
CA ALA A 446 0.66 14.71 -34.63
C ALA A 446 0.39 13.35 -33.94
N ARG A 447 0.60 13.25 -32.62
CA ARG A 447 0.59 11.98 -31.88
C ARG A 447 -0.45 11.94 -30.76
N ILE A 448 -1.40 12.88 -30.79
CA ILE A 448 -2.43 13.01 -29.73
C ILE A 448 -3.31 11.76 -29.66
N SER A 449 -3.56 11.10 -30.80
CA SER A 449 -4.35 9.85 -30.84
C SER A 449 -3.71 8.72 -30.03
N GLN A 450 -2.40 8.55 -30.14
CA GLN A 450 -1.65 7.55 -29.37
C GLN A 450 -1.58 7.94 -27.90
N LEU A 451 -1.43 9.24 -27.61
CA LEU A 451 -1.49 9.75 -26.23
C LEU A 451 -2.84 9.44 -25.58
N CYS A 452 -3.96 9.60 -26.30
CA CYS A 452 -5.29 9.21 -25.81
C CYS A 452 -5.35 7.72 -25.45
N GLN A 453 -4.86 6.84 -26.32
CA GLN A 453 -4.83 5.39 -26.04
C GLN A 453 -4.03 5.06 -24.77
N TYR A 454 -2.92 5.74 -24.55
CA TYR A 454 -2.11 5.56 -23.33
C TYR A 454 -2.84 6.02 -22.08
N LEU A 455 -3.46 7.20 -22.13
CA LEU A 455 -4.22 7.76 -21.01
C LEU A 455 -5.49 6.95 -20.72
N GLU A 456 -6.18 6.47 -21.74
CA GLU A 456 -7.32 5.53 -21.61
C GLU A 456 -6.87 4.25 -20.87
N ALA A 457 -5.72 3.69 -21.26
CA ALA A 457 -5.17 2.50 -20.62
C ALA A 457 -4.71 2.76 -19.16
N LEU A 458 -4.21 3.97 -18.84
CA LEU A 458 -3.89 4.38 -17.47
C LEU A 458 -5.15 4.42 -16.60
N HIS A 459 -6.25 4.95 -17.12
CA HIS A 459 -7.54 4.97 -16.44
C HIS A 459 -8.10 3.56 -16.22
N ALA A 460 -8.04 2.70 -17.25
CA ALA A 460 -8.50 1.33 -17.16
C ALA A 460 -7.76 0.52 -16.08
N ASN A 461 -6.51 0.85 -15.79
CA ASN A 461 -5.68 0.21 -14.75
C ASN A 461 -5.72 0.93 -13.39
N ASN A 462 -6.53 1.96 -13.21
CA ASN A 462 -6.63 2.78 -11.99
C ASN A 462 -5.30 3.42 -11.55
N LEU A 463 -4.42 3.73 -12.48
CA LEU A 463 -3.13 4.39 -12.25
C LEU A 463 -3.13 5.87 -12.67
N ALA A 464 -4.25 6.36 -13.15
CA ALA A 464 -4.40 7.74 -13.60
C ALA A 464 -4.53 8.69 -12.40
N THR A 465 -3.79 9.79 -12.44
CA THR A 465 -3.96 10.93 -11.52
C THR A 465 -4.93 11.95 -12.13
N GLY A 466 -5.38 12.90 -11.33
CA GLY A 466 -6.24 13.98 -11.81
C GLY A 466 -5.65 14.79 -12.97
N HIS A 467 -4.32 14.97 -12.99
CA HIS A 467 -3.63 15.63 -14.11
C HIS A 467 -3.70 14.83 -15.41
N HIS A 468 -3.62 13.50 -15.33
CA HIS A 468 -3.78 12.63 -16.50
C HIS A 468 -5.18 12.71 -17.06
N THR A 469 -6.18 12.84 -16.21
CA THR A 469 -7.58 13.03 -16.58
C THR A 469 -7.79 14.35 -17.32
N THR A 470 -7.25 15.44 -16.79
CA THR A 470 -7.32 16.77 -17.44
C THR A 470 -6.64 16.75 -18.81
N LEU A 471 -5.50 16.05 -18.91
CA LEU A 471 -4.79 15.90 -20.17
C LEU A 471 -5.59 15.05 -21.18
N LEU A 472 -6.27 14.00 -20.73
CA LEU A 472 -7.13 13.17 -21.58
C LEU A 472 -8.30 13.97 -22.15
N ILE A 473 -8.97 14.76 -21.32
CA ILE A 473 -10.03 15.67 -21.76
C ILE A 473 -9.50 16.66 -22.80
N SER A 474 -8.35 17.28 -22.52
CA SER A 474 -7.70 18.19 -23.48
C SER A 474 -7.36 17.51 -24.80
N ALA A 475 -6.93 16.25 -24.77
CA ALA A 475 -6.62 15.49 -25.96
C ALA A 475 -7.87 15.11 -26.78
N TYR A 476 -8.98 14.74 -26.12
CA TYR A 476 -10.25 14.48 -26.79
C TYR A 476 -10.83 15.75 -27.45
N VAL A 477 -10.72 16.88 -26.74
CA VAL A 477 -11.15 18.18 -27.32
C VAL A 477 -10.36 18.49 -28.58
N LYS A 478 -9.03 18.33 -28.58
CA LYS A 478 -8.17 18.56 -29.75
C LYS A 478 -8.43 17.60 -30.91
N LEU A 479 -8.83 16.36 -30.60
CA LEU A 479 -9.20 15.38 -31.63
C LEU A 479 -10.66 15.53 -32.14
N HIS A 480 -11.43 16.48 -31.60
CA HIS A 480 -12.85 16.64 -31.85
C HIS A 480 -13.67 15.35 -31.63
N ASN A 481 -13.24 14.49 -30.72
CA ASN A 481 -13.90 13.22 -30.43
C ASN A 481 -14.93 13.38 -29.31
N VAL A 482 -16.01 14.13 -29.66
CA VAL A 482 -17.07 14.48 -28.70
C VAL A 482 -17.81 13.23 -28.20
N GLY A 483 -17.99 12.20 -29.04
CA GLY A 483 -18.70 10.97 -28.66
C GLY A 483 -18.01 10.19 -27.54
N LYS A 484 -16.70 9.96 -27.66
CA LYS A 484 -15.93 9.30 -26.59
C LYS A 484 -15.88 10.13 -25.32
N LEU A 485 -15.81 11.46 -25.46
CA LEU A 485 -15.81 12.36 -24.31
C LEU A 485 -17.16 12.30 -23.56
N GLU A 486 -18.27 12.23 -24.28
CA GLU A 486 -19.60 12.04 -23.67
C GLU A 486 -19.75 10.70 -22.95
N GLU A 487 -19.30 9.62 -23.59
CA GLU A 487 -19.32 8.27 -23.03
C GLU A 487 -18.48 8.21 -21.75
N TRP A 488 -17.28 8.76 -21.81
CA TRP A 488 -16.37 8.83 -20.68
C TRP A 488 -16.92 9.66 -19.51
N LEU A 489 -17.59 10.79 -19.82
CA LEU A 489 -18.25 11.61 -18.80
C LEU A 489 -19.53 10.96 -18.23
N LYS A 490 -20.20 10.04 -18.95
CA LYS A 490 -21.34 9.28 -18.42
C LYS A 490 -20.92 8.26 -17.38
N ASP A 491 -19.86 7.52 -17.63
CA ASP A 491 -19.38 6.43 -16.77
C ASP A 491 -18.48 6.92 -15.61
N GLY A 492 -17.98 8.14 -15.70
CA GLY A 492 -16.75 8.57 -15.06
C GLY A 492 -16.80 9.23 -13.70
N ALA A 493 -17.91 9.26 -12.96
CA ALA A 493 -17.88 9.87 -11.61
C ALA A 493 -17.00 9.10 -10.61
N ALA A 494 -16.78 7.81 -10.81
CA ALA A 494 -15.90 6.96 -9.98
C ALA A 494 -14.43 6.94 -10.46
N GLN A 495 -14.14 7.49 -11.64
CA GLN A 495 -12.81 7.45 -12.26
C GLN A 495 -12.00 8.75 -12.09
N PHE A 496 -12.60 9.78 -11.51
CA PHE A 496 -11.87 11.00 -11.17
C PHE A 496 -11.01 10.74 -9.95
N GLY A 497 -9.68 10.69 -10.11
CA GLY A 497 -8.78 10.61 -8.97
C GLY A 497 -8.96 11.81 -8.03
N PRO A 498 -8.51 11.72 -6.78
CA PRO A 498 -8.69 12.79 -5.77
C PRO A 498 -8.06 14.13 -6.20
N ASP A 499 -7.05 14.11 -7.04
CA ASP A 499 -6.33 15.29 -7.51
C ASP A 499 -6.87 15.86 -8.85
N PHE A 500 -8.07 15.48 -9.25
CA PHE A 500 -8.64 15.96 -10.51
C PHE A 500 -9.07 17.41 -10.42
N ASP A 501 -8.43 18.28 -11.19
CA ASP A 501 -8.81 19.69 -11.31
C ASP A 501 -10.02 19.86 -12.26
N VAL A 502 -11.19 19.78 -11.64
CA VAL A 502 -12.48 19.93 -12.32
C VAL A 502 -12.60 21.31 -12.95
N ASP A 503 -12.11 22.35 -12.28
CA ASP A 503 -12.27 23.75 -12.70
C ASP A 503 -11.45 24.02 -13.98
N SER A 504 -10.24 23.45 -14.08
CA SER A 504 -9.44 23.51 -15.31
C SER A 504 -10.08 22.72 -16.46
N ALA A 505 -10.66 21.55 -16.17
CA ALA A 505 -11.37 20.77 -17.17
C ALA A 505 -12.62 21.49 -17.72
N ILE A 506 -13.39 22.12 -16.85
CA ILE A 506 -14.55 22.93 -17.24
C ILE A 506 -14.13 24.13 -18.09
N LYS A 507 -13.04 24.82 -17.70
CA LYS A 507 -12.50 25.93 -18.51
C LYS A 507 -12.07 25.49 -19.89
N LEU A 508 -11.44 24.34 -20.01
CA LEU A 508 -11.07 23.75 -21.31
C LEU A 508 -12.30 23.44 -22.17
N LEU A 509 -13.33 22.84 -21.59
CA LEU A 509 -14.57 22.54 -22.32
C LEU A 509 -15.32 23.82 -22.75
N ARG A 510 -15.32 24.84 -21.90
CA ARG A 510 -15.89 26.17 -22.26
C ARG A 510 -15.11 26.84 -23.41
N SER A 511 -13.78 26.79 -23.36
CA SER A 511 -12.94 27.35 -24.44
C SER A 511 -13.10 26.61 -25.77
N ALA A 512 -13.56 25.35 -25.72
CA ALA A 512 -13.88 24.54 -26.88
C ALA A 512 -15.35 24.64 -27.33
N GLU A 513 -16.14 25.54 -26.75
CA GLU A 513 -17.57 25.75 -26.98
C GLU A 513 -18.45 24.51 -26.71
N LEU A 514 -17.94 23.56 -25.92
CA LEU A 514 -18.66 22.34 -25.54
C LEU A 514 -19.45 22.54 -24.23
N PHE A 515 -20.29 23.57 -24.19
CA PHE A 515 -21.03 24.01 -23.00
C PHE A 515 -21.91 22.93 -22.39
N HIS A 516 -22.51 22.06 -23.22
CA HIS A 516 -23.34 20.97 -22.75
C HIS A 516 -22.54 19.93 -21.91
N LEU A 517 -21.30 19.66 -22.29
CA LEU A 517 -20.42 18.75 -21.54
C LEU A 517 -19.85 19.42 -20.29
N ALA A 518 -19.51 20.71 -20.42
CA ALA A 518 -19.05 21.51 -19.29
C ALA A 518 -20.12 21.59 -18.19
N SER A 519 -21.40 21.81 -18.58
CA SER A 519 -22.50 21.83 -17.61
C SER A 519 -22.74 20.46 -16.97
N LYS A 520 -22.70 19.36 -17.74
CA LYS A 520 -22.78 18.00 -17.18
C LYS A 520 -21.67 17.69 -16.19
N LEU A 521 -20.43 18.07 -16.50
CA LEU A 521 -19.28 17.88 -15.63
C LEU A 521 -19.43 18.70 -14.34
N ALA A 522 -19.82 19.97 -14.45
CA ALA A 522 -20.05 20.84 -13.31
C ALA A 522 -21.16 20.30 -12.39
N ALA A 523 -22.25 19.79 -12.95
CA ALA A 523 -23.35 19.19 -12.20
C ALA A 523 -22.94 17.91 -11.45
N LYS A 524 -22.15 17.02 -12.09
CA LYS A 524 -21.67 15.78 -11.50
C LYS A 524 -20.62 15.99 -10.39
N SER A 525 -19.80 17.03 -10.54
CA SER A 525 -18.71 17.34 -9.60
C SER A 525 -19.15 18.24 -8.45
N ASP A 526 -20.46 18.45 -8.30
CA ASP A 526 -21.07 19.32 -7.28
C ASP A 526 -20.44 20.73 -7.23
N ARG A 527 -20.24 21.33 -8.40
CA ARG A 527 -19.74 22.70 -8.57
C ARG A 527 -20.87 23.64 -9.00
N PRO A 528 -21.74 24.03 -8.08
CA PRO A 528 -22.96 24.77 -8.42
C PRO A 528 -22.67 26.16 -9.01
N PHE A 529 -21.63 26.84 -8.57
CA PHE A 529 -21.26 28.17 -9.08
C PHE A 529 -20.84 28.11 -10.56
N THR A 530 -19.92 27.21 -10.87
CA THR A 530 -19.46 27.05 -12.26
C THR A 530 -20.57 26.54 -13.19
N PHE A 531 -21.48 25.71 -12.69
CA PHE A 531 -22.64 25.25 -13.43
C PHE A 531 -23.59 26.41 -13.80
N LEU A 532 -23.84 27.29 -12.83
CA LEU A 532 -24.66 28.48 -13.02
C LEU A 532 -23.99 29.51 -13.92
N ASP A 533 -22.66 29.67 -13.82
CA ASP A 533 -21.90 30.51 -14.78
C ASP A 533 -22.14 30.09 -16.23
N ILE A 534 -22.04 28.75 -16.48
CA ILE A 534 -22.28 28.23 -17.83
C ILE A 534 -23.72 28.50 -18.26
N LEU A 535 -24.71 28.27 -17.39
CA LEU A 535 -26.11 28.47 -17.72
C LEU A 535 -26.46 29.95 -17.92
N CYS A 536 -25.90 30.84 -17.14
CA CYS A 536 -26.21 32.26 -17.15
C CYS A 536 -25.41 33.03 -18.20
N GLN A 537 -24.13 32.76 -18.37
CA GLN A 537 -23.24 33.51 -19.24
C GLN A 537 -23.15 32.90 -20.65
N ASP A 538 -22.96 31.56 -20.72
CA ASP A 538 -22.66 30.92 -21.99
C ASP A 538 -23.93 30.47 -22.75
N THR A 539 -24.86 29.77 -22.09
CA THR A 539 -26.05 29.20 -22.75
C THR A 539 -27.29 30.04 -22.61
N ARG A 540 -27.33 31.01 -21.70
CA ARG A 540 -28.47 31.90 -21.38
C ARG A 540 -29.78 31.17 -21.09
N GLU A 541 -29.67 30.00 -20.42
CA GLU A 541 -30.84 29.19 -20.06
C GLU A 541 -31.30 29.49 -18.61
N TRP A 542 -31.79 30.73 -18.39
CA TRP A 542 -32.17 31.27 -17.08
C TRP A 542 -33.18 30.42 -16.32
N GLY A 543 -34.17 29.86 -17.02
CA GLY A 543 -35.19 29.04 -16.41
C GLY A 543 -34.64 27.72 -15.80
N LYS A 544 -33.64 27.12 -16.46
CA LYS A 544 -32.95 25.95 -15.89
C LYS A 544 -32.08 26.32 -14.68
N ALA A 545 -31.50 27.52 -14.68
CA ALA A 545 -30.73 28.02 -13.56
C ALA A 545 -31.60 28.17 -12.30
N VAL A 546 -32.77 28.78 -12.42
CA VAL A 546 -33.72 28.92 -11.31
C VAL A 546 -34.18 27.55 -10.80
N LYS A 547 -34.50 26.63 -11.70
CA LYS A 547 -34.88 25.25 -11.32
C LYS A 547 -33.76 24.54 -10.58
N PHE A 548 -32.54 24.62 -11.05
CA PHE A 548 -31.38 24.02 -10.40
C PHE A 548 -31.16 24.55 -8.97
N ILE A 549 -31.29 25.86 -8.79
CA ILE A 549 -31.19 26.49 -7.46
C ILE A 549 -32.31 25.98 -6.55
N SER A 550 -33.54 25.82 -7.10
CA SER A 550 -34.70 25.35 -6.32
C SER A 550 -34.60 23.89 -5.82
N GLU A 551 -33.80 23.08 -6.47
CA GLU A 551 -33.58 21.66 -6.12
C GLU A 551 -32.45 21.46 -5.08
N ARG A 552 -31.73 22.53 -4.73
CA ARG A 552 -30.60 22.47 -3.76
C ARG A 552 -31.06 22.75 -2.32
N PRO A 553 -30.21 22.37 -1.32
CA PRO A 553 -30.49 22.70 0.07
C PRO A 553 -30.61 24.22 0.26
N PRO A 554 -31.47 24.70 1.16
CA PRO A 554 -31.72 26.13 1.33
C PRO A 554 -30.50 27.01 1.61
N SER A 555 -29.52 26.51 2.36
CA SER A 555 -28.28 27.22 2.64
C SER A 555 -27.46 27.51 1.38
N VAL A 556 -27.29 26.51 0.52
CA VAL A 556 -26.56 26.62 -0.74
C VAL A 556 -27.33 27.47 -1.75
N SER A 557 -28.65 27.33 -1.78
CA SER A 557 -29.52 28.15 -2.65
C SER A 557 -29.39 29.64 -2.36
N CYS A 558 -29.22 30.01 -1.09
CA CYS A 558 -29.00 31.40 -0.71
C CYS A 558 -27.66 31.95 -1.17
N GLU A 559 -26.57 31.19 -1.04
CA GLU A 559 -25.25 31.58 -1.53
C GLU A 559 -25.24 31.75 -3.06
N LEU A 560 -25.91 30.83 -3.77
CA LEU A 560 -26.05 30.91 -5.22
C LEU A 560 -26.88 32.11 -5.66
N LEU A 561 -27.95 32.39 -4.96
CA LEU A 561 -28.79 33.57 -5.22
C LEU A 561 -28.07 34.88 -4.89
N GLU A 562 -27.15 34.91 -3.92
CA GLU A 562 -26.35 36.09 -3.65
C GLU A 562 -25.55 36.55 -4.88
N THR A 563 -24.98 35.59 -5.61
CA THR A 563 -24.17 35.88 -6.80
C THR A 563 -25.00 36.05 -8.08
N TYR A 564 -25.96 35.17 -8.32
CA TYR A 564 -26.72 35.13 -9.59
C TYR A 564 -28.11 35.76 -9.48
N GLY A 565 -28.59 36.00 -8.27
CA GLY A 565 -29.92 36.56 -8.00
C GLY A 565 -30.19 37.87 -8.74
N PRO A 566 -29.29 38.86 -8.72
CA PRO A 566 -29.51 40.11 -9.48
C PRO A 566 -29.74 39.91 -10.97
N ILE A 567 -28.95 39.02 -11.59
CA ILE A 567 -29.04 38.68 -13.02
C ILE A 567 -30.35 37.93 -13.33
N LEU A 568 -30.71 36.98 -12.43
CA LEU A 568 -31.93 36.19 -12.57
C LEU A 568 -33.21 37.06 -12.40
N LEU A 569 -33.15 38.08 -11.50
CA LEU A 569 -34.22 39.04 -11.29
C LEU A 569 -34.43 39.97 -12.50
N GLU A 570 -33.41 40.23 -13.34
CA GLU A 570 -33.54 41.01 -14.58
C GLU A 570 -34.22 40.22 -15.68
N HIS A 571 -33.94 38.92 -15.79
CA HIS A 571 -34.38 38.11 -16.93
C HIS A 571 -35.60 37.22 -16.65
N VAL A 572 -35.76 36.72 -15.39
CA VAL A 572 -36.85 35.81 -14.99
C VAL A 572 -37.37 36.20 -13.62
N GLU A 573 -37.95 37.38 -13.50
CA GLU A 573 -38.36 38.01 -12.20
C GLU A 573 -39.34 37.12 -11.41
N GLU A 574 -40.44 36.69 -12.03
CA GLU A 574 -41.53 35.98 -11.33
C GLU A 574 -41.09 34.66 -10.69
N GLN A 575 -40.29 33.87 -11.43
CA GLN A 575 -39.82 32.58 -10.91
C GLN A 575 -38.77 32.74 -9.79
N THR A 576 -37.93 33.78 -9.93
CA THR A 576 -36.90 34.09 -8.94
C THR A 576 -37.52 34.59 -7.61
N LEU A 577 -38.55 35.47 -7.71
CA LEU A 577 -39.30 35.93 -6.55
C LEU A 577 -40.05 34.79 -5.85
N ALA A 578 -40.68 33.90 -6.63
CA ALA A 578 -41.36 32.70 -6.11
C ALA A 578 -40.36 31.75 -5.39
N LEU A 579 -39.11 31.67 -5.88
CA LEU A 579 -38.05 30.89 -5.23
C LEU A 579 -37.60 31.56 -3.92
N ILE A 580 -37.34 32.87 -3.94
CA ILE A 580 -36.99 33.64 -2.75
C ILE A 580 -38.10 33.53 -1.70
N GLY A 581 -39.37 33.67 -2.09
CA GLY A 581 -40.49 33.48 -1.20
C GLY A 581 -40.55 32.12 -0.50
N ARG A 582 -40.21 31.05 -1.23
CA ARG A 582 -40.11 29.68 -0.63
C ARG A 582 -38.93 29.53 0.31
N LEU A 583 -37.77 30.12 -0.02
CA LEU A 583 -36.56 30.03 0.79
C LEU A 583 -36.68 30.77 2.11
N ILE A 584 -37.43 31.86 2.13
CA ILE A 584 -37.67 32.66 3.35
C ILE A 584 -38.31 31.83 4.48
N TYR A 585 -39.20 30.88 4.12
CA TYR A 585 -39.87 30.01 5.11
C TYR A 585 -39.07 28.76 5.46
N SER A 586 -37.85 28.53 4.91
CA SER A 586 -37.04 27.36 5.20
C SER A 586 -36.06 27.61 6.34
N GLU A 587 -35.94 26.62 7.25
CA GLU A 587 -34.96 26.67 8.36
C GLU A 587 -33.50 26.70 7.87
N GLY A 588 -32.68 27.58 8.49
CA GLY A 588 -31.23 27.67 8.19
C GLY A 588 -30.85 28.66 7.09
N VAL A 589 -31.77 29.46 6.60
CA VAL A 589 -31.51 30.48 5.58
C VAL A 589 -30.99 31.75 6.21
N ASN A 590 -29.88 32.29 5.67
CA ASN A 590 -29.35 33.58 6.09
C ASN A 590 -30.08 34.72 5.34
N LEU A 591 -31.05 35.31 6.01
CA LEU A 591 -31.90 36.38 5.45
C LEU A 591 -31.10 37.62 5.00
N LYS A 592 -29.89 37.84 5.55
CA LYS A 592 -28.96 38.91 5.12
C LYS A 592 -28.57 38.84 3.65
N ASN A 593 -28.35 37.64 3.16
CA ASN A 593 -27.92 37.44 1.79
C ASN A 593 -29.07 37.71 0.81
N LEU A 594 -30.30 37.36 1.22
CA LEU A 594 -31.51 37.67 0.44
C LEU A 594 -31.79 39.19 0.39
N THR A 595 -31.50 39.93 1.47
CA THR A 595 -31.64 41.41 1.46
C THR A 595 -30.71 42.07 0.45
N LYS A 596 -29.49 41.61 0.31
CA LYS A 596 -28.54 42.15 -0.69
C LYS A 596 -29.07 41.99 -2.12
N ILE A 597 -29.73 40.87 -2.42
CA ILE A 597 -30.31 40.59 -3.74
C ILE A 597 -31.48 41.55 -4.03
N LEU A 598 -32.30 41.82 -3.02
CA LEU A 598 -33.50 42.64 -3.15
C LEU A 598 -33.25 44.13 -2.98
N THR A 599 -32.02 44.58 -2.71
CA THR A 599 -31.67 46.02 -2.55
C THR A 599 -32.07 46.87 -3.74
N ASN A 600 -32.05 46.32 -4.95
CA ASN A 600 -32.50 47.02 -6.18
C ASN A 600 -34.03 47.18 -6.29
N LYS A 601 -34.80 46.47 -5.47
CA LYS A 601 -36.28 46.52 -5.47
C LYS A 601 -36.84 46.68 -4.04
N PRO A 602 -36.66 47.88 -3.44
CA PRO A 602 -36.96 48.07 -2.02
C PRO A 602 -38.43 47.88 -1.65
N LYS A 603 -39.37 48.20 -2.53
CA LYS A 603 -40.80 48.00 -2.27
C LYS A 603 -41.16 46.49 -2.10
N ARG A 604 -40.61 45.64 -2.95
CA ARG A 604 -40.84 44.18 -2.88
C ARG A 604 -40.19 43.57 -1.62
N MET A 605 -39.04 44.11 -1.26
CA MET A 605 -38.36 43.75 0.00
C MET A 605 -39.22 44.08 1.21
N GLU A 606 -39.83 45.28 1.21
CA GLU A 606 -40.69 45.74 2.32
C GLU A 606 -41.96 44.86 2.44
N GLU A 607 -42.62 44.52 1.31
CA GLU A 607 -43.79 43.65 1.27
C GLU A 607 -43.46 42.24 1.87
N LEU A 608 -42.42 41.58 1.38
CA LEU A 608 -42.04 40.25 1.82
C LEU A 608 -41.63 40.19 3.30
N PHE A 609 -40.79 41.13 3.74
CA PHE A 609 -40.29 41.10 5.12
C PHE A 609 -41.32 41.62 6.14
N SER A 610 -42.26 42.51 5.76
CA SER A 610 -43.32 42.91 6.65
C SER A 610 -44.32 41.77 6.94
N GLU A 611 -44.61 40.92 5.95
CA GLU A 611 -45.40 39.73 6.15
C GLU A 611 -44.73 38.76 7.14
N LEU A 612 -43.42 38.58 7.02
CA LEU A 612 -42.64 37.72 7.92
C LEU A 612 -42.58 38.27 9.37
N ASN A 613 -42.48 39.59 9.53
CA ASN A 613 -42.48 40.23 10.85
C ASN A 613 -43.84 40.07 11.56
N LEU A 614 -44.92 40.18 10.80
CA LEU A 614 -46.30 39.95 11.31
C LEU A 614 -46.50 38.50 11.73
N ALA A 615 -45.85 37.55 11.08
CA ALA A 615 -45.86 36.15 11.43
C ALA A 615 -44.94 35.79 12.63
N GLY A 616 -44.11 36.74 13.12
CA GLY A 616 -43.17 36.52 14.22
C GLY A 616 -41.96 35.64 13.88
N GLU A 617 -41.77 35.34 12.61
CA GLU A 617 -40.70 34.41 12.11
C GLU A 617 -39.38 35.12 11.83
N LEU A 618 -39.34 36.46 11.85
CA LEU A 618 -38.16 37.27 11.55
C LEU A 618 -37.15 37.24 12.73
N LYS A 619 -36.26 36.25 12.72
CA LYS A 619 -35.25 36.08 13.82
C LYS A 619 -33.94 36.84 13.60
N ASP A 620 -33.63 37.22 12.35
CA ASP A 620 -32.33 37.73 11.99
C ASP A 620 -32.18 39.23 12.35
N PRO A 621 -31.20 39.61 13.20
CA PRO A 621 -31.09 40.96 13.75
C PRO A 621 -30.79 42.02 12.67
N GLN A 622 -30.02 41.65 11.64
CA GLN A 622 -29.66 42.63 10.60
C GLN A 622 -30.81 42.93 9.64
N VAL A 623 -31.62 41.93 9.35
CA VAL A 623 -32.82 42.14 8.52
C VAL A 623 -33.85 42.97 9.25
N ARG A 624 -34.00 42.76 10.57
CA ARG A 624 -34.84 43.63 11.41
C ARG A 624 -34.35 45.05 11.39
N SER A 625 -33.04 45.26 11.46
CA SER A 625 -32.47 46.62 11.44
C SER A 625 -32.71 47.34 10.13
N LEU A 626 -32.61 46.62 8.98
CA LEU A 626 -32.91 47.19 7.67
C LEU A 626 -34.39 47.49 7.50
N LEU A 627 -35.28 46.62 7.97
CA LEU A 627 -36.71 46.89 7.96
C LEU A 627 -37.07 48.06 8.88
N LEU A 628 -36.44 48.16 10.07
CA LEU A 628 -36.55 49.27 10.99
C LEU A 628 -36.12 50.58 10.32
N GLU A 629 -34.99 50.57 9.62
CA GLU A 629 -34.49 51.74 8.88
C GLU A 629 -35.48 52.20 7.81
N GLN A 630 -35.98 51.30 7.00
CA GLN A 630 -36.98 51.62 5.96
C GLN A 630 -38.28 52.16 6.57
N ARG A 631 -38.76 51.59 7.67
CA ARG A 631 -39.97 52.07 8.38
C ARG A 631 -39.75 53.45 9.02
N LEU A 632 -38.58 53.70 9.59
CA LEU A 632 -38.25 55.02 10.14
C LEU A 632 -38.15 56.07 9.05
N LYS A 633 -37.59 55.72 7.88
CA LYS A 633 -37.50 56.62 6.73
C LYS A 633 -38.90 56.98 6.22
N THR A 634 -39.81 56.01 6.08
CA THR A 634 -41.20 56.26 5.64
C THR A 634 -41.98 57.11 6.66
N LEU A 635 -41.71 57.00 7.96
CA LEU A 635 -42.28 57.85 9.01
C LEU A 635 -41.73 59.26 8.96
N GLN A 636 -40.43 59.46 8.69
CA GLN A 636 -39.83 60.78 8.53
C GLN A 636 -40.39 61.49 7.31
N GLU A 637 -40.59 60.78 6.17
CA GLU A 637 -41.20 61.35 4.95
C GLU A 637 -42.66 61.78 5.19
N SER A 638 -43.40 61.08 6.06
CA SER A 638 -44.81 61.40 6.40
C SER A 638 -44.96 62.50 7.43
N ALA A 639 -43.88 62.94 8.11
CA ALA A 639 -43.83 64.00 9.13
C ALA A 639 -44.87 63.81 10.28
N THR A 640 -45.30 62.59 10.60
CA THR A 640 -46.32 62.32 11.63
C THR A 640 -45.66 61.52 12.77
N SER A 641 -46.03 61.81 14.03
CA SER A 641 -45.65 60.99 15.17
C SER A 641 -46.25 59.58 15.04
N PRO A 642 -45.51 58.50 15.36
CA PRO A 642 -45.98 57.14 15.17
C PRO A 642 -47.25 56.86 16.01
N SER A 643 -48.26 56.28 15.38
CA SER A 643 -49.46 55.79 16.09
C SER A 643 -49.10 54.63 17.04
N LYS A 644 -49.92 54.35 18.05
CA LYS A 644 -49.66 53.26 18.99
C LYS A 644 -49.43 51.90 18.32
N ALA A 645 -50.10 51.58 17.22
CA ALA A 645 -49.90 50.37 16.44
C ALA A 645 -48.56 50.36 15.71
N GLN A 646 -48.16 51.47 15.09
CA GLN A 646 -46.86 51.63 14.43
C GLN A 646 -45.70 51.58 15.43
N PHE A 647 -45.90 52.16 16.62
CA PHE A 647 -44.89 52.08 17.68
C PHE A 647 -44.66 50.60 18.15
N ALA A 648 -45.77 49.84 18.36
CA ALA A 648 -45.65 48.46 18.71
C ALA A 648 -44.92 47.62 17.64
N GLU A 649 -45.13 47.91 16.36
CA GLU A 649 -44.41 47.30 15.26
C GLU A 649 -42.91 47.68 15.28
N LEU A 650 -42.58 48.93 15.47
CA LEU A 650 -41.17 49.40 15.60
C LEU A 650 -40.48 48.75 16.78
N VAL A 651 -41.15 48.63 17.92
CA VAL A 651 -40.63 47.93 19.10
C VAL A 651 -40.36 46.46 18.84
N SER A 652 -41.22 45.78 18.06
CA SER A 652 -41.00 44.40 17.66
C SER A 652 -39.78 44.17 16.76
N LEU A 653 -39.38 45.21 16.00
CA LEU A 653 -38.23 45.19 15.11
C LEU A 653 -36.92 45.48 15.84
N VAL A 654 -36.97 46.10 17.05
CA VAL A 654 -35.77 46.39 17.84
C VAL A 654 -35.12 45.08 18.27
N ASP A 655 -33.90 44.86 17.85
CA ASP A 655 -33.15 43.64 18.17
C ASP A 655 -32.59 43.70 19.58
N SER A 656 -32.92 42.67 20.37
CA SER A 656 -32.39 42.51 21.73
C SER A 656 -30.89 42.17 21.77
N ALA A 657 -30.34 41.67 20.68
CA ALA A 657 -28.91 41.31 20.59
C ALA A 657 -28.00 42.49 20.19
N SER A 658 -28.52 43.43 19.40
CA SER A 658 -27.77 44.64 18.97
C SER A 658 -28.58 45.95 19.06
N PRO A 659 -29.06 46.30 20.26
CA PRO A 659 -29.91 47.45 20.44
C PRO A 659 -29.20 48.79 20.18
N HIS A 660 -27.86 48.82 20.20
CA HIS A 660 -27.07 50.02 19.91
C HIS A 660 -27.25 50.48 18.46
N HIS A 661 -27.36 49.56 17.53
CA HIS A 661 -27.57 49.94 16.12
C HIS A 661 -28.98 50.50 15.92
N SER A 662 -29.99 49.87 16.52
CA SER A 662 -31.37 50.40 16.53
C SER A 662 -31.46 51.75 17.17
N LEU A 663 -30.65 52.04 18.21
CA LEU A 663 -30.56 53.33 18.86
C LEU A 663 -29.98 54.39 17.92
N LEU A 664 -28.91 54.09 17.20
CA LEU A 664 -28.32 55.02 16.21
C LEU A 664 -29.33 55.37 15.11
N LEU A 665 -30.07 54.37 14.61
CA LEU A 665 -31.12 54.59 13.62
C LEU A 665 -32.23 55.51 14.20
N ALA A 666 -32.70 55.26 15.43
CA ALA A 666 -33.70 56.08 16.11
C ALA A 666 -33.27 57.54 16.28
N TYR A 667 -31.97 57.76 16.57
CA TYR A 667 -31.39 59.13 16.62
C TYR A 667 -31.32 59.79 15.25
N GLN A 668 -30.89 59.04 14.23
CA GLN A 668 -30.72 59.53 12.87
C GLN A 668 -32.07 60.00 12.27
N TYR A 669 -33.17 59.33 12.59
CA TYR A 669 -34.51 59.63 12.12
C TYR A 669 -35.37 60.39 13.11
N ASN A 670 -34.81 60.92 14.22
CA ASN A 670 -35.43 61.78 15.27
C ASN A 670 -36.72 61.14 15.83
N CYS A 671 -36.74 59.89 16.16
CA CYS A 671 -37.87 59.22 16.74
C CYS A 671 -37.75 59.16 18.30
N SER A 672 -38.10 60.22 19.01
CA SER A 672 -37.94 60.39 20.49
C SER A 672 -38.59 59.22 21.28
N PRO A 673 -39.81 58.70 20.98
CA PRO A 673 -40.37 57.61 21.76
C PRO A 673 -39.57 56.31 21.66
N LEU A 674 -38.94 56.03 20.50
CA LEU A 674 -38.16 54.85 20.28
C LEU A 674 -36.80 54.93 20.96
N VAL A 675 -36.16 56.09 20.94
CA VAL A 675 -34.90 56.39 21.67
C VAL A 675 -35.05 56.13 23.14
N ILE A 676 -36.12 56.65 23.76
CA ILE A 676 -36.40 56.47 25.18
C ILE A 676 -36.61 54.97 25.50
N HIS A 677 -37.35 54.28 24.68
CA HIS A 677 -37.59 52.84 24.85
C HIS A 677 -36.30 52.02 24.77
N ILE A 678 -35.45 52.27 23.78
CA ILE A 678 -34.20 51.53 23.58
C ILE A 678 -33.19 51.83 24.69
N LEU A 679 -33.07 53.09 25.11
CA LEU A 679 -32.18 53.46 26.21
C LEU A 679 -32.59 52.80 27.52
N ARG A 680 -33.89 52.62 27.77
CA ARG A 680 -34.40 51.86 28.92
C ARG A 680 -34.04 50.36 28.79
N LEU A 681 -34.19 49.75 27.62
CA LEU A 681 -33.81 48.34 27.36
C LEU A 681 -32.29 48.13 27.56
N LEU A 682 -31.46 49.10 27.17
CA LEU A 682 -30.00 49.05 27.31
C LEU A 682 -29.50 49.31 28.73
N ASN A 683 -30.40 49.70 29.64
CA ASN A 683 -30.02 50.12 30.96
C ASN A 683 -28.99 51.28 30.95
N ARG A 684 -28.94 52.07 29.89
CA ARG A 684 -28.07 53.24 29.74
C ARG A 684 -28.70 54.45 30.45
N THR A 685 -28.69 54.41 31.76
CA THR A 685 -29.38 55.37 32.57
C THR A 685 -28.81 56.78 32.44
N GLU A 686 -27.52 56.94 32.32
CA GLU A 686 -26.87 58.24 32.14
C GLU A 686 -27.25 58.93 30.82
N GLU A 687 -27.23 58.18 29.76
CA GLU A 687 -27.57 58.69 28.42
C GLU A 687 -29.07 59.02 28.33
N LEU A 688 -29.91 58.14 28.91
CA LEU A 688 -31.34 58.38 29.02
C LEU A 688 -31.61 59.64 29.84
N PHE A 689 -30.94 59.76 30.91
CA PHE A 689 -31.04 60.94 31.78
C PHE A 689 -30.65 62.22 31.02
N ARG A 690 -29.55 62.26 30.36
CA ARG A 690 -29.10 63.42 29.54
C ARG A 690 -30.09 63.71 28.40
N TYR A 691 -30.57 62.66 27.76
CA TYR A 691 -31.57 62.79 26.68
C TYR A 691 -32.87 63.41 27.20
N LEU A 692 -33.42 62.92 28.34
CA LEU A 692 -34.60 63.50 28.98
C LEU A 692 -34.38 64.97 29.42
N LEU A 693 -33.19 65.34 29.89
CA LEU A 693 -32.83 66.74 30.19
C LEU A 693 -32.85 67.59 28.91
N THR A 694 -32.37 67.10 27.79
CA THR A 694 -32.39 67.88 26.52
C THR A 694 -33.80 68.08 25.98
N GLU A 695 -34.69 67.09 26.17
CA GLU A 695 -36.12 67.14 25.80
C GLU A 695 -36.96 68.01 26.80
N GLY A 696 -36.41 68.26 27.98
CA GLY A 696 -37.06 69.12 29.03
C GLY A 696 -38.01 68.34 29.97
N ASP A 697 -37.97 67.03 30.00
CA ASP A 697 -38.83 66.15 30.87
C ASP A 697 -38.11 65.88 32.20
N VAL A 698 -38.17 66.86 33.07
CA VAL A 698 -37.49 66.81 34.37
C VAL A 698 -38.12 65.84 35.35
N VAL A 699 -39.42 65.52 35.20
CA VAL A 699 -40.11 64.59 36.08
C VAL A 699 -39.64 63.16 35.84
N ALA A 700 -39.53 62.77 34.58
CA ALA A 700 -38.98 61.45 34.22
C ALA A 700 -37.49 61.29 34.56
N ALA A 701 -36.71 62.45 34.57
CA ALA A 701 -35.31 62.44 34.99
C ALA A 701 -35.18 62.19 36.51
N ILE A 702 -36.06 62.71 37.31
CA ILE A 702 -36.09 62.53 38.77
C ILE A 702 -36.43 61.10 39.13
N GLU A 703 -37.47 60.49 38.49
CA GLU A 703 -37.84 59.07 38.68
C GLU A 703 -36.70 58.12 38.36
N LEU A 704 -35.85 58.44 37.38
CA LEU A 704 -34.66 57.66 37.03
C LEU A 704 -33.57 57.75 38.11
N CYS A 705 -33.37 58.93 38.73
CA CYS A 705 -32.41 59.08 39.78
C CYS A 705 -32.79 58.33 41.05
N GLU A 706 -34.08 58.23 41.36
CA GLU A 706 -34.58 57.47 42.50
C GLU A 706 -34.35 55.95 42.40
N GLY A 707 -34.38 55.45 41.22
CA GLY A 707 -34.18 54.00 40.95
C GLY A 707 -32.75 53.47 41.04
N LYS A 708 -31.72 54.35 40.95
CA LYS A 708 -30.28 54.03 41.00
C LYS A 708 -29.49 55.12 41.62
N SER A 709 -28.80 54.82 42.70
CA SER A 709 -27.94 55.81 43.43
C SER A 709 -26.63 56.05 42.68
N LEU A 710 -26.66 56.86 41.63
CA LEU A 710 -25.47 57.34 40.92
C LEU A 710 -25.28 58.84 41.29
N GLU A 711 -24.27 59.13 42.05
CA GLU A 711 -23.95 60.45 42.55
C GLU A 711 -23.86 61.56 41.47
N ASP A 712 -23.22 61.22 40.35
CA ASP A 712 -23.00 62.10 39.21
C ASP A 712 -24.31 62.57 38.55
N MET A 713 -25.34 61.75 38.48
CA MET A 713 -26.63 62.12 37.89
C MET A 713 -27.37 63.13 38.73
N TRP A 714 -27.34 62.95 40.05
CA TRP A 714 -27.92 63.99 41.00
C TRP A 714 -27.20 65.31 40.94
N VAL A 715 -25.83 65.29 40.78
CA VAL A 715 -25.04 66.52 40.62
C VAL A 715 -25.41 67.23 39.31
N GLU A 716 -25.57 66.47 38.20
CA GLU A 716 -25.94 67.02 36.90
C GLU A 716 -27.39 67.64 36.96
N LEU A 717 -28.32 66.92 37.62
CA LEU A 717 -29.70 67.41 37.81
C LEU A 717 -29.80 68.67 38.65
N ILE A 718 -29.06 68.72 39.75
CA ILE A 718 -28.99 69.93 40.58
C ILE A 718 -28.42 71.10 39.79
N SER A 719 -27.31 70.84 39.02
CA SER A 719 -26.66 71.89 38.19
C SER A 719 -27.57 72.34 37.03
N PHE A 720 -28.41 71.48 36.50
CA PHE A 720 -29.39 71.86 35.48
C PHE A 720 -30.54 72.71 36.12
N GLY A 721 -30.99 72.34 37.32
CA GLY A 721 -32.03 73.03 38.05
C GLY A 721 -31.59 74.47 38.43
N THR A 722 -30.30 74.64 38.74
CA THR A 722 -29.74 75.98 39.07
C THR A 722 -29.52 76.90 37.84
N LYS A 723 -29.25 76.36 36.66
CA LYS A 723 -29.00 77.08 35.39
C LYS A 723 -30.27 77.64 34.71
N SER A 724 -31.43 77.13 34.99
CA SER A 724 -32.66 77.37 34.23
C SER A 724 -33.44 78.58 34.92
N LYS A 725 -33.69 79.64 34.21
CA LYS A 725 -34.20 80.97 34.68
C LYS A 725 -35.74 81.07 34.79
N SER A 726 -36.58 80.06 35.06
CA SER A 726 -38.04 80.18 35.12
C SER A 726 -38.57 80.10 36.57
N ALA A 727 -39.59 80.85 36.88
CA ALA A 727 -40.10 81.16 38.22
C ALA A 727 -40.78 79.99 38.99
N THR A 728 -41.03 78.80 38.39
CA THR A 728 -41.63 77.59 38.99
C THR A 728 -40.62 76.65 39.72
N LYS A 729 -39.38 77.09 39.90
CA LYS A 729 -38.25 76.24 40.16
C LYS A 729 -37.75 76.12 41.58
N LYS A 730 -38.15 77.06 42.46
CA LYS A 730 -37.72 76.88 43.86
C LYS A 730 -38.40 75.70 44.54
N GLU A 731 -39.64 75.46 44.22
CA GLU A 731 -40.40 74.33 44.76
C GLU A 731 -39.89 73.02 44.24
N ASP A 732 -39.50 72.89 42.93
CA ASP A 732 -38.92 71.69 42.34
C ASP A 732 -37.50 71.42 42.89
N LEU A 733 -36.69 72.47 43.14
CA LEU A 733 -35.36 72.37 43.77
C LEU A 733 -35.46 71.91 45.23
N PHE A 734 -36.43 72.43 46.03
CA PHE A 734 -36.65 71.94 47.40
C PHE A 734 -37.17 70.50 47.43
N ALA A 735 -38.05 70.15 46.54
CA ALA A 735 -38.52 68.74 46.38
C ALA A 735 -37.34 67.76 46.00
N LEU A 736 -36.42 68.28 45.17
CA LEU A 736 -35.22 67.48 44.72
C LEU A 736 -34.21 67.32 45.88
N LEU A 737 -33.96 68.35 46.67
CA LEU A 737 -33.08 68.31 47.85
C LEU A 737 -33.66 67.47 48.99
N ARG A 738 -34.97 67.43 49.16
CA ARG A 738 -35.63 66.53 50.10
C ARG A 738 -35.48 65.08 49.69
N LYS A 739 -35.64 64.75 48.41
CA LYS A 739 -35.42 63.37 47.86
C LYS A 739 -33.98 62.91 47.93
N ILE A 740 -33.01 63.77 47.71
CA ILE A 740 -31.56 63.53 47.89
C ILE A 740 -31.26 63.18 49.34
N SER A 741 -31.92 63.93 50.30
CA SER A 741 -31.75 63.65 51.71
C SER A 741 -32.39 62.36 52.17
N GLU A 742 -33.46 61.87 51.54
CA GLU A 742 -34.12 60.65 51.84
C GLU A 742 -33.35 59.39 51.25
N SER A 743 -32.67 59.61 50.13
CA SER A 743 -31.97 58.55 49.43
C SER A 743 -30.50 58.35 49.81
N ASP A 744 -29.91 59.29 50.60
CA ASP A 744 -28.47 59.31 50.97
C ASP A 744 -27.50 59.15 49.80
N SER A 745 -27.89 59.58 48.63
CA SER A 745 -27.26 59.32 47.36
C SER A 745 -26.08 60.32 47.04
N LEU A 746 -25.89 61.36 47.78
CA LEU A 746 -24.86 62.40 47.53
C LEU A 746 -24.23 62.89 48.82
N ASN A 747 -22.89 63.12 48.73
CA ASN A 747 -22.17 63.71 49.81
C ASN A 747 -22.70 65.18 49.98
N PRO A 748 -23.20 65.56 51.15
CA PRO A 748 -23.73 66.88 51.36
C PRO A 748 -22.78 68.04 51.07
N LEU A 749 -21.47 67.83 51.17
CA LEU A 749 -20.49 68.83 50.82
C LEU A 749 -20.52 69.16 49.31
N ILE A 750 -20.77 68.21 48.49
CA ILE A 750 -20.89 68.37 47.02
C ILE A 750 -22.17 69.17 46.71
N VAL A 751 -23.28 68.78 47.38
CA VAL A 751 -24.55 69.50 47.22
C VAL A 751 -24.41 70.98 47.64
N LEU A 752 -23.74 71.28 48.78
CA LEU A 752 -23.47 72.59 49.25
C LEU A 752 -22.57 73.37 48.29
N GLU A 753 -21.55 72.76 47.70
CA GLU A 753 -20.70 73.41 46.72
C GLU A 753 -21.43 73.79 45.43
N ILE A 754 -22.33 72.91 44.94
CA ILE A 754 -23.11 73.30 43.76
C ILE A 754 -24.12 74.35 44.02
N LEU A 755 -24.82 74.31 45.19
CA LEU A 755 -25.80 75.30 45.57
C LEU A 755 -25.13 76.65 45.89
N SER A 756 -23.89 76.74 46.40
CA SER A 756 -23.13 77.92 46.65
C SER A 756 -22.82 78.77 45.42
N ARG A 757 -22.95 78.18 44.27
CA ARG A 757 -22.72 78.79 42.96
C ARG A 757 -23.94 79.65 42.52
N ASP A 758 -25.06 79.47 43.15
CA ASP A 758 -26.30 80.25 42.88
C ASP A 758 -26.50 81.30 43.88
N GLU A 759 -26.34 82.59 43.48
CA GLU A 759 -26.44 83.73 44.30
C GLU A 759 -27.85 84.05 44.85
N SER A 760 -28.87 83.28 44.41
CA SER A 760 -30.29 83.47 44.78
C SER A 760 -30.75 82.62 45.97
N LEU A 761 -29.95 81.79 46.59
CA LEU A 761 -30.26 80.80 47.65
C LEU A 761 -29.69 81.27 49.01
N GLN A 762 -30.49 81.20 50.09
CA GLN A 762 -30.04 81.52 51.44
C GLN A 762 -29.73 80.22 52.26
N VAL A 763 -28.73 80.35 53.19
CA VAL A 763 -28.32 79.24 54.05
C VAL A 763 -29.45 78.63 54.89
N GLY A 764 -30.44 79.45 55.18
CA GLY A 764 -31.65 79.03 55.91
C GLY A 764 -32.50 77.91 55.17
N ASP A 765 -32.47 78.01 53.89
CA ASP A 765 -33.16 77.07 52.96
C ASP A 765 -32.56 75.68 52.94
N ILE A 766 -31.31 75.53 53.36
CA ILE A 766 -30.56 74.25 53.28
C ILE A 766 -30.36 73.59 54.65
N ARG A 767 -30.80 74.28 55.76
CA ARG A 767 -30.54 73.82 57.13
C ARG A 767 -31.04 72.40 57.44
N GLU A 768 -32.24 72.05 57.07
CA GLU A 768 -32.82 70.72 57.33
C GLU A 768 -32.04 69.52 56.63
N PHE A 769 -31.52 69.74 55.47
CA PHE A 769 -30.68 68.78 54.71
C PHE A 769 -29.40 68.47 55.47
N ILE A 770 -28.73 69.43 56.05
CA ILE A 770 -27.43 69.29 56.76
C ILE A 770 -27.57 68.49 58.06
N ILE A 771 -28.58 68.79 58.87
CA ILE A 771 -28.80 68.18 60.19
C ILE A 771 -29.09 66.66 60.00
N GLY A 772 -29.96 66.31 59.10
CA GLY A 772 -30.33 64.87 58.88
C GLY A 772 -29.17 63.95 58.37
N TRP A 773 -28.17 64.57 57.79
CA TRP A 773 -26.99 63.77 57.34
C TRP A 773 -26.03 63.47 58.50
N LEU A 774 -25.74 64.38 59.40
CA LEU A 774 -24.79 64.24 60.52
C LEU A 774 -25.25 63.13 61.50
N GLU A 775 -26.52 62.89 61.67
CA GLU A 775 -27.06 61.88 62.58
C GLU A 775 -26.80 60.45 62.01
N ARG A 776 -26.90 60.25 60.73
CA ARG A 776 -26.69 58.92 60.06
C ARG A 776 -25.25 58.49 60.06
N GLN A 777 -24.27 59.32 59.91
CA GLN A 777 -22.88 59.03 59.92
C GLN A 777 -22.36 58.41 61.24
N ASN A 778 -22.96 58.82 62.34
CA ASN A 778 -22.55 58.32 63.67
C ASN A 778 -23.00 56.91 63.98
N GLU A 779 -23.99 56.37 63.31
CA GLU A 779 -24.45 54.97 63.43
C GLU A 779 -23.55 54.02 62.67
N SER A 780 -23.12 54.32 61.46
CA SER A 780 -22.28 53.48 60.60
C SER A 780 -20.87 53.21 61.14
N LEU A 781 -20.33 54.13 61.95
CA LEU A 781 -19.01 53.89 62.56
C LEU A 781 -19.00 52.74 63.58
N LYS A 782 -20.07 52.58 64.36
CA LYS A 782 -20.14 51.55 65.41
C LYS A 782 -20.22 50.08 64.83
N GLU A 783 -20.78 49.88 63.66
CA GLU A 783 -20.91 48.57 63.04
C GLU A 783 -19.54 48.05 62.45
N ASN A 784 -18.71 48.95 61.96
CA ASN A 784 -17.43 48.58 61.37
C ASN A 784 -16.38 48.06 62.40
N GLU A 785 -16.41 48.60 63.63
CA GLU A 785 -15.50 48.18 64.71
C GLU A 785 -15.71 46.68 65.10
N HIS A 786 -16.96 46.21 65.02
CA HIS A 786 -17.29 44.85 65.38
C HIS A 786 -16.76 43.78 64.34
N ARG A 787 -16.79 44.14 63.08
CA ARG A 787 -16.33 43.22 61.99
C ARG A 787 -14.81 43.01 62.00
N ILE A 788 -14.03 44.01 62.36
CA ILE A 788 -12.55 43.90 62.41
C ILE A 788 -12.13 42.90 63.48
N ALA A 789 -12.73 42.92 64.68
CA ALA A 789 -12.37 41.99 65.76
C ALA A 789 -12.63 40.52 65.48
N GLU A 790 -13.55 40.18 64.60
CA GLU A 790 -13.85 38.79 64.20
C GLU A 790 -12.82 38.23 63.19
N GLN A 791 -12.37 39.04 62.24
CA GLN A 791 -11.36 38.62 61.24
C GLN A 791 -9.96 38.38 61.84
N GLU A 792 -9.60 39.10 62.83
CA GLU A 792 -8.33 38.88 63.55
C GLU A 792 -8.25 37.53 64.29
N ARG A 793 -9.37 37.04 64.78
CA ARG A 793 -9.47 35.73 65.44
C ARG A 793 -9.30 34.53 64.47
N GLN A 794 -9.73 34.68 63.24
CA GLN A 794 -9.57 33.61 62.20
C GLN A 794 -8.15 33.49 61.68
N LEU A 795 -7.44 34.59 61.55
CA LEU A 795 -6.00 34.62 61.14
C LEU A 795 -5.08 33.94 62.13
N GLN A 796 -5.35 34.09 63.44
CA GLN A 796 -4.54 33.38 64.48
C GLN A 796 -4.72 31.86 64.45
N LYS A 797 -5.85 31.33 64.05
CA LYS A 797 -6.12 29.88 63.95
C LYS A 797 -5.35 29.26 62.78
N MET A 798 -5.34 29.85 61.62
CA MET A 798 -4.62 29.33 60.46
C MET A 798 -3.10 29.37 60.58
N SER A 799 -2.55 30.41 61.28
CA SER A 799 -1.12 30.53 61.52
C SER A 799 -0.60 29.38 62.41
N LYS A 800 -1.43 28.85 63.33
CA LYS A 800 -1.07 27.78 64.25
C LYS A 800 -1.05 26.42 63.53
N GLU A 801 -1.95 26.19 62.59
CA GLU A 801 -1.99 24.96 61.74
C GLU A 801 -0.76 24.85 60.82
N ILE A 802 -0.30 25.92 60.27
CA ILE A 802 0.89 25.98 59.39
C ILE A 802 2.16 25.60 60.20
N ALA A 803 2.31 26.18 61.39
CA ALA A 803 3.46 25.88 62.27
C ALA A 803 3.51 24.44 62.74
N ASP A 804 2.38 23.77 62.94
CA ASP A 804 2.31 22.34 63.30
C ASP A 804 2.70 21.41 62.14
N LEU A 805 2.47 21.79 60.89
CA LEU A 805 2.88 21.01 59.71
C LEU A 805 4.37 21.14 59.37
N GLU A 806 4.99 22.31 59.65
CA GLU A 806 6.39 22.59 59.35
C GLU A 806 7.37 21.89 60.33
N ASN A 807 6.98 21.60 61.59
CA ASN A 807 7.89 21.18 62.68
C ASN A 807 7.83 19.67 63.05
N ASN A 808 6.97 18.86 62.40
CA ASN A 808 6.84 17.45 62.77
C ASN A 808 7.67 16.50 61.88
N VAL A 809 8.72 15.91 62.47
CA VAL A 809 9.56 14.90 61.82
C VAL A 809 8.85 13.54 61.86
N GLN A 810 8.67 12.90 60.67
CA GLN A 810 8.10 11.54 60.60
C GLN A 810 9.19 10.48 60.58
N VAL A 811 9.12 9.52 61.53
CA VAL A 811 10.05 8.38 61.61
C VAL A 811 9.37 7.12 61.07
N TYR A 812 10.02 6.49 60.07
CA TYR A 812 9.54 5.25 59.47
C TYR A 812 10.18 4.03 60.19
N GLN A 813 9.36 3.17 60.81
CA GLN A 813 9.78 1.91 61.45
C GLN A 813 9.21 0.68 60.73
N VAL A 814 9.24 0.66 59.46
CA VAL A 814 8.71 -0.48 58.68
C VAL A 814 9.83 -1.41 58.27
N ALA A 815 9.76 -2.65 58.69
CA ALA A 815 10.81 -3.65 58.46
C ALA A 815 10.57 -4.50 57.19
N LYS A 816 9.41 -4.39 56.51
CA LYS A 816 9.03 -5.25 55.40
C LYS A 816 8.50 -4.47 54.22
N CYS A 817 8.81 -4.94 53.01
CA CYS A 817 8.29 -4.39 51.78
C CYS A 817 6.78 -4.68 51.62
N THR A 818 6.01 -3.69 51.28
CA THR A 818 4.55 -3.76 51.12
C THR A 818 4.11 -4.68 49.94
N VAL A 819 4.97 -4.92 48.95
CA VAL A 819 4.67 -5.77 47.79
C VAL A 819 5.08 -7.22 48.05
N CYS A 820 6.33 -7.48 48.33
CA CYS A 820 6.86 -8.85 48.43
C CYS A 820 6.85 -9.41 49.84
N ASN A 821 6.51 -8.63 50.86
CA ASN A 821 6.46 -8.96 52.27
C ASN A 821 7.78 -9.45 52.90
N ASN A 822 8.93 -9.37 52.22
CA ASN A 822 10.25 -9.67 52.67
C ASN A 822 10.86 -8.46 53.40
N HIS A 823 11.89 -8.72 54.25
CA HIS A 823 12.60 -7.65 54.93
C HIS A 823 13.19 -6.64 53.96
N LEU A 824 12.99 -5.36 54.25
CA LEU A 824 13.51 -4.25 53.44
C LEU A 824 15.05 -4.24 53.49
N GLN A 825 15.66 -4.19 52.33
CA GLN A 825 17.10 -4.02 52.09
C GLN A 825 17.32 -2.71 51.34
N VAL A 826 18.39 -2.03 51.65
CA VAL A 826 18.77 -0.78 50.98
C VAL A 826 19.22 -1.08 49.54
N PRO A 827 18.73 -0.33 48.55
CA PRO A 827 17.91 0.87 48.65
C PRO A 827 16.39 0.57 48.77
N ALA A 828 15.74 1.31 49.70
CA ALA A 828 14.32 1.21 49.96
C ALA A 828 13.65 2.58 49.76
N ILE A 829 12.40 2.58 49.29
CA ILE A 829 11.59 3.76 49.03
C ILE A 829 10.46 3.83 50.06
N HIS A 830 10.31 4.97 50.76
CA HIS A 830 9.32 5.20 51.78
C HIS A 830 8.39 6.34 51.38
N PHE A 831 7.09 6.16 51.53
CA PHE A 831 6.08 7.16 51.29
C PHE A 831 5.50 7.74 52.57
N LEU A 832 5.04 8.96 52.56
CA LEU A 832 4.36 9.64 53.69
C LEU A 832 3.13 8.89 54.19
N CYS A 833 2.51 8.07 53.39
CA CYS A 833 1.41 7.18 53.75
C CYS A 833 1.85 5.91 54.52
N ARG A 834 3.14 5.82 54.97
CA ARG A 834 3.76 4.74 55.70
C ARG A 834 3.93 3.41 54.95
N HIS A 835 3.79 3.35 53.67
CA HIS A 835 4.14 2.18 52.86
C HIS A 835 5.60 2.26 52.42
N SER A 836 6.27 1.13 52.43
CA SER A 836 7.71 1.05 52.13
C SER A 836 8.00 -0.11 51.18
N TYR A 837 8.91 0.08 50.26
CA TYR A 837 9.19 -0.84 49.17
C TYR A 837 10.68 -1.01 48.92
N HIS A 838 11.13 -2.18 48.41
CA HIS A 838 12.43 -2.27 47.76
C HIS A 838 12.40 -1.47 46.47
N ALA A 839 13.50 -0.89 46.06
CA ALA A 839 13.55 -0.11 44.82
C ALA A 839 13.08 -0.92 43.58
N ASN A 840 13.53 -2.16 43.43
CA ASN A 840 13.11 -3.04 42.33
C ASN A 840 11.62 -3.44 42.39
N CYS A 841 11.06 -3.63 43.60
CA CYS A 841 9.65 -3.92 43.77
C CYS A 841 8.80 -2.69 43.44
N PHE A 842 9.29 -1.51 43.76
CA PHE A 842 8.61 -0.27 43.40
C PHE A 842 8.61 -0.02 41.90
N GLU A 843 9.77 -0.14 41.25
CA GLU A 843 9.90 0.04 39.80
C GLU A 843 8.97 -0.91 38.99
N SER A 844 8.84 -2.16 39.46
CA SER A 844 7.98 -3.16 38.82
C SER A 844 6.48 -2.86 38.94
N TYR A 845 6.06 -2.07 39.95
CA TYR A 845 4.64 -1.80 40.23
C TYR A 845 4.24 -0.32 40.06
N SER A 846 5.20 0.59 39.98
CA SER A 846 4.92 2.05 39.89
C SER A 846 4.43 2.53 38.52
N GLY A 847 4.56 1.72 37.48
CA GLY A 847 3.96 1.95 36.15
C GLY A 847 4.16 3.36 35.60
N ASN A 848 5.39 3.86 35.54
CA ASN A 848 5.77 5.20 35.07
C ASN A 848 5.35 6.39 35.96
N ARG A 849 4.96 6.18 37.23
CA ARG A 849 4.63 7.26 38.18
C ARG A 849 5.49 7.15 39.43
N PRO A 850 6.65 7.80 39.45
CA PRO A 850 7.60 7.68 40.55
C PRO A 850 7.14 8.36 41.86
N ASP A 851 6.15 9.24 41.82
CA ASP A 851 5.69 10.04 42.96
C ASP A 851 4.44 9.50 43.64
N GLU A 852 3.83 8.43 43.12
CA GLU A 852 2.61 7.83 43.71
C GLU A 852 2.89 6.51 44.41
N CYS A 853 2.34 6.34 45.62
CA CYS A 853 2.44 5.06 46.32
C CYS A 853 1.56 3.98 45.70
N PRO A 854 2.10 2.84 45.18
CA PRO A 854 1.30 1.81 44.49
C PRO A 854 0.17 1.19 45.33
N ALA A 855 0.35 1.01 46.62
CA ALA A 855 -0.71 0.46 47.49
C ALA A 855 -1.85 1.43 47.73
N CYS A 856 -1.57 2.74 47.81
CA CYS A 856 -2.59 3.77 47.96
C CYS A 856 -3.32 4.01 46.64
N ALA A 857 -2.62 4.04 45.53
CA ALA A 857 -3.20 4.20 44.20
C ALA A 857 -4.17 3.06 43.82
N VAL A 858 -3.92 1.85 44.32
CA VAL A 858 -4.84 0.70 44.16
C VAL A 858 -6.06 0.79 45.08
N ASN A 859 -5.88 1.34 46.27
CA ASN A 859 -6.99 1.52 47.23
C ASN A 859 -7.91 2.68 46.86
N GLU A 860 -7.39 3.76 46.31
CA GLU A 860 -8.22 4.85 45.77
C GLU A 860 -9.07 4.40 44.57
N ARG A 861 -8.55 3.47 43.77
CA ARG A 861 -9.31 2.82 42.67
C ARG A 861 -10.35 1.81 43.18
N LYS A 862 -10.20 1.24 44.38
CA LYS A 862 -11.14 0.27 44.99
C LYS A 862 -12.15 0.91 45.93
N GLY A 863 -11.85 2.10 46.47
CA GLY A 863 -12.72 2.83 47.41
C GLY A 863 -13.81 3.70 46.75
N GLY A 864 -13.84 3.75 45.44
CA GLY A 864 -14.82 4.52 44.66
C GLY A 864 -16.08 3.78 44.21
N GLN A 865 -16.36 2.60 44.79
CA GLN A 865 -17.61 1.86 44.47
C GLN A 865 -18.38 1.61 45.73
N SER A 866 -19.23 2.57 46.17
CA SER A 866 -20.47 2.30 46.82
C SER A 866 -21.42 3.52 46.70
N GLU A 867 -22.53 3.26 46.04
CA GLU A 867 -23.85 3.90 46.12
C GLU A 867 -24.06 5.28 45.45
N GLY A 868 -24.83 5.22 44.39
CA GLY A 868 -25.46 6.40 43.77
C GLY A 868 -25.77 6.18 42.29
N SER A 869 -26.88 5.50 42.03
CA SER A 869 -27.56 5.37 40.72
C SER A 869 -27.69 6.71 39.99
N GLY A 870 -27.32 6.76 38.72
CA GLY A 870 -27.87 7.76 37.81
C GLY A 870 -26.88 8.32 36.79
N SER A 871 -27.09 7.90 35.54
CA SER A 871 -26.67 8.52 34.27
C SER A 871 -25.19 8.56 33.93
N GLU A 872 -24.83 7.68 33.02
CA GLU A 872 -23.62 7.74 32.15
C GLU A 872 -23.52 9.08 31.43
N GLN A 873 -22.56 9.88 31.83
CA GLN A 873 -21.90 10.82 30.95
C GLN A 873 -20.40 10.64 31.14
N SER A 874 -19.78 9.98 30.16
CA SER A 874 -18.34 9.87 30.04
C SER A 874 -17.73 11.25 29.85
N GLN A 875 -17.30 11.87 30.95
CA GLN A 875 -16.43 13.04 30.92
C GLN A 875 -15.01 12.56 30.62
N THR A 876 -14.61 12.59 29.35
CA THR A 876 -13.22 12.50 28.93
C THR A 876 -12.46 13.68 29.50
N GLN A 877 -11.54 13.42 30.44
CA GLN A 877 -10.65 14.44 30.96
C GLN A 877 -9.73 14.97 29.85
N PRO A 878 -9.46 16.28 29.77
CA PRO A 878 -8.58 16.86 28.77
C PRO A 878 -7.16 16.29 28.88
N MET A 879 -6.62 15.85 27.77
CA MET A 879 -5.29 15.24 27.67
C MET A 879 -4.20 16.29 27.90
N ASN A 880 -3.21 15.99 28.75
CA ASN A 880 -2.08 16.87 28.99
C ASN A 880 -1.19 16.98 27.74
N TYR A 881 -0.61 18.15 27.46
CA TYR A 881 0.20 18.44 26.28
C TYR A 881 1.36 17.44 26.04
N GLN A 882 1.98 16.92 27.10
CA GLN A 882 3.04 15.93 26.99
C GLN A 882 2.54 14.54 26.54
N GLN A 883 1.34 14.17 26.97
CA GLN A 883 0.67 12.94 26.53
C GLN A 883 0.21 13.05 25.07
N PHE A 884 -0.36 14.21 24.71
CA PHE A 884 -0.74 14.50 23.33
C PHE A 884 0.46 14.40 22.38
N ARG A 885 1.60 14.96 22.74
CA ARG A 885 2.83 14.90 21.92
C ARG A 885 3.39 13.48 21.78
N LYS A 886 3.29 12.62 22.80
CA LYS A 886 3.74 11.23 22.75
C LYS A 886 2.85 10.35 21.87
N THR A 887 1.54 10.52 21.97
CA THR A 887 0.59 9.77 21.15
C THR A 887 0.60 10.24 19.69
N LEU A 888 0.81 11.53 19.46
CA LEU A 888 0.99 12.09 18.11
C LEU A 888 2.23 11.51 17.41
N ALA A 889 3.33 11.33 18.14
CA ALA A 889 4.57 10.77 17.60
C ALA A 889 4.50 9.25 17.33
N GLY A 890 3.53 8.54 17.92
CA GLY A 890 3.30 7.10 17.73
C GLY A 890 2.17 6.75 16.77
N SER A 891 1.41 7.73 16.27
CA SER A 891 0.29 7.48 15.37
C SER A 891 0.74 7.38 13.92
N THR A 892 0.25 6.38 13.22
CA THR A 892 0.50 6.17 11.77
C THR A 892 -0.27 7.15 10.88
N ASP A 893 -1.36 7.73 11.39
CA ASP A 893 -2.14 8.78 10.73
C ASP A 893 -2.39 9.97 11.67
N ILE A 894 -1.57 11.01 11.49
CA ILE A 894 -1.55 12.21 12.31
C ILE A 894 -2.85 13.02 12.18
N MET A 895 -3.43 13.08 10.98
CA MET A 895 -4.62 13.88 10.71
C MET A 895 -5.89 13.24 11.28
N ALA A 896 -6.02 11.92 11.21
CA ALA A 896 -7.10 11.20 11.84
C ALA A 896 -7.07 11.34 13.37
N PHE A 897 -5.90 11.25 13.99
CA PHE A 897 -5.73 11.42 15.43
C PHE A 897 -6.08 12.84 15.91
N ILE A 898 -5.67 13.88 15.17
CA ILE A 898 -6.02 15.29 15.49
C ILE A 898 -7.53 15.51 15.34
N SER A 899 -8.14 14.94 14.32
CA SER A 899 -9.59 15.00 14.10
C SER A 899 -10.37 14.37 15.26
N ASP A 900 -9.93 13.18 15.71
CA ASP A 900 -10.54 12.50 16.86
C ASP A 900 -10.36 13.27 18.18
N CYS A 901 -9.22 13.92 18.40
CA CYS A 901 -9.02 14.78 19.56
C CYS A 901 -9.89 16.05 19.54
N LEU A 902 -10.15 16.61 18.35
CA LEU A 902 -11.05 17.76 18.16
C LEU A 902 -12.52 17.36 18.36
N THR A 903 -12.95 16.24 17.80
CA THR A 903 -14.34 15.75 17.91
C THR A 903 -14.70 15.33 19.32
N ASN A 904 -13.73 14.76 20.06
CA ASN A 904 -13.93 14.31 21.45
C ASN A 904 -13.67 15.40 22.50
N GLY A 905 -13.44 16.68 22.11
CA GLY A 905 -13.32 17.81 23.01
C GLY A 905 -12.13 17.75 23.97
N GLN A 906 -11.06 17.03 23.63
CA GLN A 906 -9.89 16.84 24.51
C GLN A 906 -8.96 18.05 24.59
N PHE A 907 -9.20 19.09 23.79
CA PHE A 907 -8.57 20.39 23.94
C PHE A 907 -9.42 21.27 24.86
N GLY A 908 -9.07 21.34 26.14
CA GLY A 908 -9.69 22.27 27.09
C GLY A 908 -9.45 23.71 26.65
N VAL A 909 -10.51 24.43 26.35
CA VAL A 909 -10.49 25.91 26.23
C VAL A 909 -10.08 26.43 27.59
N GLY A 910 -8.92 27.04 27.66
CA GLY A 910 -8.37 27.59 28.92
C GLY A 910 -9.34 28.59 29.56
N GLN A 911 -9.89 28.20 30.70
CA GLN A 911 -10.52 29.15 31.61
C GLN A 911 -9.44 30.06 32.14
N LYS A 912 -9.64 31.37 31.97
CA LYS A 912 -8.82 32.42 32.59
C LYS A 912 -8.86 32.23 34.09
N GLY A 913 -7.74 31.90 34.69
CA GLY A 913 -7.55 32.03 36.13
C GLY A 913 -7.31 33.50 36.49
N PRO A 914 -7.54 33.88 37.76
CA PRO A 914 -7.50 35.27 38.17
C PRO A 914 -6.07 35.81 38.15
N GLU A 915 -5.97 37.09 37.71
CA GLU A 915 -4.75 37.88 37.68
C GLU A 915 -4.21 38.11 39.11
N GLY A 916 -2.99 37.68 39.37
CA GLY A 916 -2.17 38.14 40.48
C GLY A 916 -1.08 39.07 39.98
N PRO A 917 -0.54 39.97 40.83
CA PRO A 917 0.04 41.25 40.41
C PRO A 917 1.39 41.12 39.73
N ARG A 918 1.62 42.06 38.81
CA ARG A 918 2.87 42.29 38.08
C ARG A 918 3.92 42.96 38.98
N GLU A 919 5.10 42.41 39.04
CA GLU A 919 6.35 43.16 39.22
C GLU A 919 7.36 42.67 38.20
N GLY A 920 7.83 43.44 37.41
CA GLY A 920 8.93 44.36 37.31
C GLY A 920 10.13 43.71 36.62
N THR A 921 10.33 44.06 35.33
CA THR A 921 11.53 43.83 34.48
C THR A 921 12.87 44.11 35.17
N PRO A 922 14.08 43.69 34.64
CA PRO A 922 14.52 44.14 33.34
C PRO A 922 15.39 43.16 32.48
N PHE A 923 15.27 43.38 31.22
CA PHE A 923 16.22 43.33 30.10
C PHE A 923 17.70 43.07 30.41
N ASN A 924 18.34 42.11 29.71
CA ASN A 924 19.42 42.38 28.76
C ASN A 924 19.85 41.17 27.94
N PRO A 925 20.33 41.45 26.73
CA PRO A 925 20.56 40.44 25.70
C PRO A 925 22.04 40.02 25.63
N SER A 926 22.33 38.95 25.00
CA SER A 926 23.44 38.75 24.06
C SER A 926 23.88 37.30 23.84
N ASN A 927 24.15 37.10 22.58
CA ASN A 927 25.13 36.15 21.96
C ASN A 927 24.74 34.69 21.86
N GLU A 928 24.44 34.33 20.62
CA GLU A 928 25.36 33.96 19.53
C GLU A 928 25.95 32.55 19.64
N ASN A 929 25.86 31.92 18.52
CA ASN A 929 26.73 30.85 18.00
C ASN A 929 26.46 29.43 18.52
N GLY A 930 26.09 28.54 17.67
CA GLY A 930 26.79 28.00 16.55
C GLY A 930 26.53 26.54 16.36
N THR A 931 26.26 26.20 15.15
CA THR A 931 26.65 24.97 14.45
C THR A 931 26.38 23.60 15.10
N LYS A 932 25.60 22.81 14.57
CA LYS A 932 25.66 21.89 13.41
C LYS A 932 24.35 21.21 13.19
#